data_03c65a1f3c86d0366977d7d8d1326a3f
#
_entry.id   03c65a1f3c86d0366977d7d8d1326a3f
#
_cell.length_a   1.000
_cell.length_b   1.000
_cell.length_c   1.000
_cell.angle_alpha   90.00
_cell.angle_beta   90.00
_cell.angle_gamma   90.00
#
_symmetry.space_group_name_H-M   'P 1'
#
loop_
_entity.id
_entity.type
_entity.pdbx_description
1 polymer ?
#
loop_
_entity_poly.entity_id
_entity_poly.type
_entity_poly.pdbx_seq_one_letter_code
_entity_poly.pdbx_strand_id
1 'polypeptide(L)'
;MRKIFIKIGLILSANICIAQGNYLYKIPEASELAKIKSKEEVVSTSKNLLVGTDTGIYKVSSRGANNAVWTGGNVTQIVHTDVTDQDGNLQDKWYFVTSKGIISSINLLDFAECNNGLPFLTLKKYDGKTKSLYKQPALLKDLAADPFDPNILVTATKDDVYLTRDGGQTWKSISSTSKYTAGIKAVAACHMPVYEKDGSISGTELVVFMSHSIYGFSYYRADAKKPAWTDVSAGFVALPTSTPDEVSDIVPVLCKTKDGKVYADIYCAQSFLPNIYRFDWKARKAVKVYSGTEKAATIDSLCQAKDGLFYVGVGKFGKISLGSNEAMDSADQTKSWRNLLYSAGENVNTAYIPEDYTGVSALQFNELWLLKPDTCRSPYSKIADNKKAVYCSAYSVRNLQGINRYRDLIKKNKLNCLVVEMKDDSGMIHFDPKNPNVKAKDPVSQYKINFDEFVPEFKKDNVYLVARVVVFKDKNLSLYGKKQYAVWNASTGAPWIGTRGTEEVKDADGNVTGSRTLYYGENWCDPYSEDVWEYNVQIAKELIERGFDEIQFDYIRFPTDGLNLRQASYRWKDAGMDKESALVSFLRYARENINAPIGIDIYGANGWYRSSTRTGQDVELMSDYVDVICPMFYPSHFEQNFMEYAPVTERPYRIYFYGSYRNTVIGRNKIIVRPWVQAFYLGVRYDYKYYDANYVKREIFGTRDGLDRGYMYWNNSGRYQDIFPDPGDSDSPWKSSEATVHQATPAFSTAGIKAEKEAEQEAQGEKTEVKSEQKEQDKPAKTEEPSAKLNKKKAPAYGKEHDEKIISILDTVLNQEWEQGRYSNSSSDSVHKGNY
;
A
#
# COMPACT_ATOMS: atom_id res chain seq x y z
N MET A 1 -26.03 24.52 -35.79
CA MET A 1 -25.35 24.05 -34.58
C MET A 1 -26.31 23.95 -33.39
N ARG A 2 -26.92 25.01 -32.86
CA ARG A 2 -27.83 24.93 -31.69
C ARG A 2 -28.98 23.90 -31.80
N LYS A 3 -29.57 23.67 -32.99
CA LYS A 3 -30.70 22.74 -33.17
C LYS A 3 -30.32 21.25 -33.18
N ILE A 4 -29.05 20.91 -33.41
CA ILE A 4 -28.56 19.52 -33.44
C ILE A 4 -28.16 19.11 -32.02
N PHE A 5 -27.52 19.99 -31.28
CA PHE A 5 -27.23 19.72 -29.84
C PHE A 5 -28.52 19.58 -29.02
N ILE A 6 -29.56 20.38 -29.32
CA ILE A 6 -30.87 20.25 -28.65
C ILE A 6 -31.52 18.88 -28.93
N LYS A 7 -31.31 18.30 -30.14
CA LYS A 7 -31.84 16.95 -30.44
C LYS A 7 -31.08 15.83 -29.77
N ILE A 8 -29.74 15.95 -29.60
CA ILE A 8 -28.92 14.97 -28.87
C ILE A 8 -29.17 15.11 -27.34
N GLY A 9 -29.19 16.31 -26.84
CA GLY A 9 -29.58 16.61 -25.46
C GLY A 9 -30.99 16.14 -25.12
N LEU A 10 -31.96 16.31 -26.04
CA LEU A 10 -33.33 15.83 -25.87
C LEU A 10 -33.45 14.31 -25.94
N ILE A 11 -32.62 13.61 -26.73
CA ILE A 11 -32.62 12.15 -26.76
C ILE A 11 -31.96 11.58 -25.50
N LEU A 12 -30.89 12.19 -25.02
CA LEU A 12 -30.24 11.80 -23.77
C LEU A 12 -31.03 12.28 -22.55
N SER A 13 -31.55 13.50 -22.54
CA SER A 13 -32.35 14.01 -21.43
C SER A 13 -33.74 13.36 -21.33
N ALA A 14 -34.37 13.00 -22.46
CA ALA A 14 -35.59 12.18 -22.42
C ALA A 14 -35.37 10.79 -21.84
N ASN A 15 -34.19 10.24 -22.05
CA ASN A 15 -33.79 8.95 -21.42
C ASN A 15 -33.41 9.12 -19.95
N ILE A 16 -32.86 10.26 -19.55
CA ILE A 16 -32.50 10.56 -18.13
C ILE A 16 -33.75 10.85 -17.30
N CYS A 17 -34.76 11.57 -17.87
CA CYS A 17 -36.02 11.83 -17.16
C CYS A 17 -36.93 10.58 -16.98
N ILE A 18 -36.77 9.54 -17.80
CA ILE A 18 -37.47 8.25 -17.64
C ILE A 18 -36.89 7.39 -16.55
N ALA A 19 -35.72 7.76 -16.03
CA ALA A 19 -34.93 6.96 -15.11
C ALA A 19 -35.44 6.88 -13.67
N GLN A 20 -36.52 7.55 -13.29
CA GLN A 20 -37.14 7.40 -11.97
C GLN A 20 -37.94 6.10 -11.82
N GLY A 21 -37.35 4.96 -12.18
CA GLY A 21 -37.99 3.67 -11.98
C GLY A 21 -37.43 2.48 -12.74
N ASN A 22 -36.82 2.68 -13.89
CA ASN A 22 -36.21 1.58 -14.65
C ASN A 22 -34.91 2.08 -15.27
N TYR A 23 -33.79 1.87 -14.60
CA TYR A 23 -32.43 2.27 -14.96
C TYR A 23 -31.84 1.45 -16.12
N LEU A 24 -32.59 1.18 -17.16
CA LEU A 24 -32.12 0.50 -18.35
C LEU A 24 -32.10 1.51 -19.49
N TYR A 25 -30.95 2.04 -19.77
CA TYR A 25 -30.73 3.01 -20.82
C TYR A 25 -30.68 2.35 -22.20
N LYS A 26 -31.23 3.02 -23.20
CA LYS A 26 -30.98 2.70 -24.58
C LYS A 26 -29.79 3.54 -25.08
N ILE A 27 -28.61 2.92 -25.17
CA ILE A 27 -27.48 3.58 -25.83
C ILE A 27 -27.84 3.75 -27.32
N PRO A 28 -27.69 4.96 -27.91
CA PRO A 28 -27.87 5.15 -29.35
C PRO A 28 -27.02 4.18 -30.14
N GLU A 29 -27.57 3.61 -31.19
CA GLU A 29 -26.82 2.70 -32.05
C GLU A 29 -25.62 3.40 -32.67
N ALA A 30 -24.49 2.68 -32.86
CA ALA A 30 -23.26 3.21 -33.45
C ALA A 30 -23.50 3.85 -34.84
N SER A 31 -24.50 3.37 -35.58
CA SER A 31 -24.97 3.95 -36.85
C SER A 31 -25.63 5.32 -36.68
N GLU A 32 -26.32 5.57 -35.55
CA GLU A 32 -26.94 6.87 -35.26
C GLU A 32 -25.87 7.88 -34.79
N LEU A 33 -24.92 7.45 -33.96
CA LEU A 33 -23.73 8.22 -33.57
C LEU A 33 -22.85 8.58 -34.76
N ALA A 34 -22.61 7.65 -35.68
CA ALA A 34 -21.85 7.88 -36.90
C ALA A 34 -22.53 8.89 -37.85
N LYS A 35 -23.88 8.85 -37.99
CA LYS A 35 -24.65 9.85 -38.77
C LYS A 35 -24.61 11.23 -38.18
N ILE A 36 -24.50 11.35 -36.87
CA ILE A 36 -24.36 12.63 -36.17
C ILE A 36 -22.95 13.17 -36.37
N LYS A 37 -21.93 12.34 -36.29
CA LYS A 37 -20.52 12.70 -36.47
C LYS A 37 -20.18 13.11 -37.92
N SER A 38 -20.72 12.44 -38.92
CA SER A 38 -20.45 12.77 -40.33
C SER A 38 -20.92 14.15 -40.78
N LYS A 39 -21.70 14.85 -39.99
CA LYS A 39 -22.15 16.24 -40.30
C LYS A 39 -21.32 17.32 -39.59
N GLU A 40 -20.41 16.96 -38.68
CA GLU A 40 -19.64 17.92 -37.88
C GLU A 40 -18.12 17.90 -38.20
N GLU A 41 -17.72 17.33 -39.30
CA GLU A 41 -16.29 17.20 -39.72
C GLU A 41 -15.57 18.52 -40.06
N VAL A 42 -16.11 19.69 -39.68
CA VAL A 42 -15.54 20.99 -40.07
C VAL A 42 -15.04 21.82 -38.89
N VAL A 43 -15.12 21.33 -37.65
CA VAL A 43 -14.53 22.08 -36.53
C VAL A 43 -13.20 21.38 -36.15
N SER A 44 -12.11 22.10 -36.38
CA SER A 44 -10.75 21.75 -35.93
C SER A 44 -10.78 21.12 -34.55
N THR A 45 -10.78 19.80 -34.48
CA THR A 45 -10.57 19.04 -33.25
C THR A 45 -9.14 19.21 -32.85
N SER A 46 -8.89 20.07 -31.87
CA SER A 46 -7.58 20.07 -31.22
C SER A 46 -7.47 18.76 -30.43
N LYS A 47 -6.73 17.79 -30.99
CA LYS A 47 -6.42 16.51 -30.31
C LYS A 47 -5.55 16.80 -29.10
N ASN A 48 -6.19 17.14 -27.99
CA ASN A 48 -5.55 17.41 -26.71
C ASN A 48 -5.88 16.30 -25.72
N LEU A 49 -4.85 15.82 -25.03
CA LEU A 49 -5.01 14.99 -23.83
C LEU A 49 -5.12 15.89 -22.61
N LEU A 50 -5.82 15.42 -21.60
CA LEU A 50 -5.80 16.00 -20.28
C LEU A 50 -4.99 15.09 -19.36
N VAL A 51 -3.94 15.60 -18.74
CA VAL A 51 -3.07 14.81 -17.87
C VAL A 51 -2.98 15.44 -16.49
N GLY A 52 -2.98 14.57 -15.46
CA GLY A 52 -2.68 14.94 -14.08
C GLY A 52 -1.24 14.57 -13.73
N THR A 53 -0.55 15.49 -13.10
CA THR A 53 0.86 15.37 -12.72
C THR A 53 1.06 15.68 -11.24
N ASP A 54 2.30 15.56 -10.75
CA ASP A 54 2.66 15.96 -9.39
C ASP A 54 2.50 17.47 -9.12
N THR A 55 2.35 18.30 -10.17
CA THR A 55 2.25 19.76 -10.05
C THR A 55 0.92 20.35 -10.48
N GLY A 56 0.07 19.60 -11.19
CA GLY A 56 -1.20 20.10 -11.67
C GLY A 56 -1.84 19.32 -12.80
N ILE A 57 -2.79 19.96 -13.46
CA ILE A 57 -3.54 19.48 -14.62
C ILE A 57 -3.05 20.21 -15.87
N TYR A 58 -2.76 19.47 -16.92
CA TYR A 58 -2.25 20.03 -18.18
C TYR A 58 -3.03 19.50 -19.38
N LYS A 59 -3.26 20.36 -20.36
CA LYS A 59 -3.67 19.96 -21.71
C LYS A 59 -2.42 19.71 -22.55
N VAL A 60 -2.31 18.52 -23.13
CA VAL A 60 -1.19 18.12 -23.97
C VAL A 60 -1.68 17.94 -25.40
N SER A 61 -1.16 18.77 -26.30
CA SER A 61 -1.52 18.68 -27.71
C SER A 61 -0.83 17.50 -28.41
N SER A 62 -1.33 17.10 -29.58
CA SER A 62 -0.70 16.06 -30.42
C SER A 62 0.74 16.40 -30.86
N ARG A 63 1.15 17.66 -30.71
CA ARG A 63 2.52 18.15 -30.98
C ARG A 63 3.39 18.19 -29.71
N GLY A 64 2.87 17.75 -28.58
CA GLY A 64 3.58 17.75 -27.29
C GLY A 64 3.58 19.09 -26.56
N ALA A 65 2.84 20.10 -27.02
CA ALA A 65 2.73 21.38 -26.31
C ALA A 65 1.88 21.19 -25.04
N ASN A 66 2.41 21.66 -23.91
CA ASN A 66 1.78 21.60 -22.59
C ASN A 66 1.20 22.95 -22.22
N ASN A 67 -0.10 22.98 -21.93
CA ASN A 67 -0.77 24.15 -21.37
C ASN A 67 -1.30 23.82 -19.98
N ALA A 68 -0.82 24.52 -18.98
CA ALA A 68 -1.31 24.39 -17.61
C ALA A 68 -2.76 24.82 -17.53
N VAL A 69 -3.59 23.95 -16.93
CA VAL A 69 -5.03 24.20 -16.68
C VAL A 69 -5.22 24.53 -15.20
N TRP A 70 -4.51 23.82 -14.33
CA TRP A 70 -4.51 24.04 -12.90
C TRP A 70 -3.16 23.63 -12.32
N THR A 71 -2.60 24.42 -11.41
CA THR A 71 -1.25 24.22 -10.85
C THR A 71 -1.26 24.20 -9.32
N GLY A 72 -2.35 23.70 -8.73
CA GLY A 72 -2.53 23.76 -7.28
C GLY A 72 -1.88 22.60 -6.51
N GLY A 73 -1.26 21.61 -7.17
CA GLY A 73 -0.56 20.50 -6.53
C GLY A 73 -0.71 19.17 -7.28
N ASN A 74 -0.39 18.08 -6.59
CA ASN A 74 -0.45 16.73 -7.13
C ASN A 74 -1.88 16.31 -7.54
N VAL A 75 -2.00 15.67 -8.69
CA VAL A 75 -3.26 15.14 -9.25
C VAL A 75 -3.07 13.65 -9.53
N THR A 76 -3.86 12.81 -8.90
CA THR A 76 -3.72 11.35 -8.99
C THR A 76 -4.78 10.69 -9.84
N GLN A 77 -5.92 11.37 -10.07
CA GLN A 77 -7.01 10.79 -10.84
C GLN A 77 -7.84 11.88 -11.54
N ILE A 78 -8.33 11.54 -12.72
CA ILE A 78 -9.28 12.35 -13.50
C ILE A 78 -10.53 11.50 -13.72
N VAL A 79 -11.71 12.05 -13.40
CA VAL A 79 -12.99 11.42 -13.69
C VAL A 79 -13.83 12.39 -14.51
N HIS A 80 -14.35 11.92 -15.63
CA HIS A 80 -15.21 12.70 -16.52
C HIS A 80 -16.63 12.12 -16.52
N THR A 81 -17.61 12.99 -16.48
CA THR A 81 -19.03 12.66 -16.61
C THR A 81 -19.71 13.71 -17.47
N ASP A 82 -20.82 13.34 -18.09
CA ASP A 82 -21.71 14.26 -18.76
C ASP A 82 -22.89 14.62 -17.85
N VAL A 83 -23.10 15.91 -17.59
CA VAL A 83 -24.21 16.41 -16.78
C VAL A 83 -25.14 17.28 -17.62
N THR A 84 -26.39 17.33 -17.24
CA THR A 84 -27.38 18.20 -17.91
C THR A 84 -27.52 19.51 -17.13
N ASP A 85 -27.37 20.66 -17.81
CA ASP A 85 -27.58 21.97 -17.22
C ASP A 85 -29.08 22.29 -17.01
N GLN A 86 -29.37 23.47 -16.44
CA GLN A 86 -30.74 23.90 -16.16
C GLN A 86 -31.59 24.04 -17.42
N ASP A 87 -30.97 24.29 -18.58
CA ASP A 87 -31.62 24.44 -19.89
C ASP A 87 -31.74 23.10 -20.63
N GLY A 88 -31.27 21.99 -20.04
CA GLY A 88 -31.32 20.64 -20.62
C GLY A 88 -30.18 20.38 -21.62
N ASN A 89 -29.11 21.18 -21.64
CA ASN A 89 -27.95 20.95 -22.48
C ASN A 89 -26.94 20.04 -21.77
N LEU A 90 -26.35 19.15 -22.55
CA LEU A 90 -25.28 18.29 -22.05
C LEU A 90 -23.99 19.10 -21.89
N GLN A 91 -23.36 18.98 -20.73
CA GLN A 91 -22.10 19.63 -20.39
C GLN A 91 -21.09 18.62 -19.83
N ASP A 92 -19.81 18.79 -20.18
CA ASP A 92 -18.71 18.09 -19.52
C ASP A 92 -18.64 18.45 -18.03
N LYS A 93 -18.48 17.47 -17.17
CA LYS A 93 -18.16 17.65 -15.75
C LYS A 93 -16.93 16.83 -15.41
N TRP A 94 -15.94 17.53 -14.95
CA TRP A 94 -14.64 16.96 -14.57
C TRP A 94 -14.50 16.93 -13.07
N TYR A 95 -13.98 15.83 -12.53
CA TYR A 95 -13.54 15.71 -11.16
C TYR A 95 -12.08 15.26 -11.14
N PHE A 96 -11.33 15.83 -10.21
CA PHE A 96 -9.90 15.53 -10.05
C PHE A 96 -9.62 15.21 -8.61
N VAL A 97 -8.97 14.07 -8.36
CA VAL A 97 -8.40 13.76 -7.04
C VAL A 97 -7.05 14.42 -6.96
N THR A 98 -6.90 15.30 -5.99
CA THR A 98 -5.72 16.15 -5.84
C THR A 98 -5.20 16.16 -4.40
N SER A 99 -4.02 16.74 -4.18
CA SER A 99 -3.52 17.03 -2.83
C SER A 99 -4.39 18.00 -2.02
N LYS A 100 -5.37 18.64 -2.65
CA LYS A 100 -6.39 19.48 -2.01
C LYS A 100 -7.75 18.78 -1.87
N GLY A 101 -7.78 17.45 -2.00
CA GLY A 101 -8.99 16.65 -2.07
C GLY A 101 -9.58 16.62 -3.47
N ILE A 102 -10.91 16.57 -3.59
CA ILE A 102 -11.61 16.57 -4.87
C ILE A 102 -11.89 18.01 -5.29
N ILE A 103 -11.51 18.34 -6.51
CA ILE A 103 -11.93 19.57 -7.20
C ILE A 103 -12.73 19.20 -8.45
N SER A 104 -13.66 20.04 -8.87
CA SER A 104 -14.46 19.85 -10.07
C SER A 104 -14.45 21.07 -10.97
N SER A 105 -14.69 20.85 -12.26
CA SER A 105 -14.84 21.92 -13.25
C SER A 105 -15.78 21.48 -14.38
N ILE A 106 -16.50 22.43 -14.98
CA ILE A 106 -17.33 22.21 -16.17
C ILE A 106 -16.70 22.82 -17.43
N ASN A 107 -15.66 23.62 -17.31
CA ASN A 107 -15.06 24.39 -18.41
C ASN A 107 -13.53 24.31 -18.42
N LEU A 108 -12.90 23.65 -17.45
CA LEU A 108 -11.46 23.60 -17.23
C LEU A 108 -10.79 24.97 -17.05
N LEU A 109 -11.56 25.98 -16.62
CA LEU A 109 -11.10 27.33 -16.28
C LEU A 109 -11.39 27.65 -14.82
N ASP A 110 -12.60 27.35 -14.38
CA ASP A 110 -13.07 27.56 -13.02
C ASP A 110 -13.12 26.23 -12.28
N PHE A 111 -12.51 26.17 -11.10
CA PHE A 111 -12.42 24.98 -10.26
C PHE A 111 -13.10 25.23 -8.92
N ALA A 112 -13.95 24.29 -8.51
CA ALA A 112 -14.62 24.29 -7.22
C ALA A 112 -14.16 23.11 -6.36
N GLU A 113 -13.99 23.33 -5.05
CA GLU A 113 -13.70 22.25 -4.11
C GLU A 113 -14.98 21.44 -3.81
N CYS A 114 -14.84 20.13 -3.80
CA CYS A 114 -15.92 19.15 -3.56
C CYS A 114 -15.61 18.29 -2.33
N ASN A 115 -15.22 18.90 -1.20
CA ASN A 115 -14.70 18.19 -0.03
C ASN A 115 -15.70 18.14 1.16
N ASN A 116 -16.92 18.69 1.02
CA ASN A 116 -17.88 18.77 2.13
C ASN A 116 -18.35 17.37 2.55
N GLY A 117 -17.99 16.96 3.78
CA GLY A 117 -18.25 15.62 4.33
C GLY A 117 -17.10 14.64 4.18
N LEU A 118 -16.03 14.98 3.43
CA LEU A 118 -14.80 14.19 3.39
C LEU A 118 -13.89 14.48 4.60
N PRO A 119 -13.06 13.51 5.02
CA PRO A 119 -12.20 13.66 6.17
C PRO A 119 -10.96 14.51 5.87
N PHE A 120 -10.39 15.05 6.95
CA PHE A 120 -9.15 15.81 6.92
C PHE A 120 -8.17 15.23 7.93
N LEU A 121 -6.89 15.21 7.56
CA LEU A 121 -5.79 15.00 8.49
C LEU A 121 -5.53 16.32 9.23
N THR A 122 -5.33 16.26 10.53
CA THR A 122 -4.85 17.39 11.32
C THR A 122 -3.34 17.27 11.44
N LEU A 123 -2.62 18.11 10.72
CA LEU A 123 -1.16 18.11 10.68
C LEU A 123 -0.60 19.27 11.50
N LYS A 124 0.62 19.08 11.97
CA LYS A 124 1.36 20.10 12.73
C LYS A 124 2.50 20.64 11.86
N LYS A 125 2.54 21.95 11.70
CA LYS A 125 3.69 22.65 11.16
C LYS A 125 4.51 23.21 12.32
N TYR A 126 5.81 22.98 12.27
CA TYR A 126 6.78 23.47 13.26
C TYR A 126 7.95 24.12 12.50
N ASP A 127 8.42 25.28 12.97
CA ASP A 127 9.50 26.04 12.35
C ASP A 127 10.76 26.15 13.22
N GLY A 128 10.84 25.36 14.29
CA GLY A 128 11.91 25.42 15.30
C GLY A 128 11.62 26.37 16.46
N LYS A 129 10.51 27.12 16.43
CA LYS A 129 10.11 28.06 17.49
C LYS A 129 8.62 28.01 17.79
N THR A 130 7.83 28.02 16.75
CA THR A 130 6.37 28.08 16.83
C THR A 130 5.74 26.87 16.18
N LYS A 131 4.61 26.44 16.72
CA LYS A 131 3.78 25.41 16.13
C LYS A 131 2.43 25.95 15.70
N SER A 132 1.90 25.43 14.63
CA SER A 132 0.54 25.67 14.19
C SER A 132 -0.10 24.37 13.70
N LEU A 133 -1.39 24.21 13.92
CA LEU A 133 -2.16 23.12 13.36
C LEU A 133 -2.83 23.59 12.06
N TYR A 134 -2.87 22.72 11.08
CA TYR A 134 -3.62 22.96 9.84
C TYR A 134 -4.31 21.68 9.42
N LYS A 135 -5.37 21.81 8.63
CA LYS A 135 -6.09 20.68 8.05
C LYS A 135 -5.65 20.48 6.61
N GLN A 136 -5.39 19.24 6.27
CA GLN A 136 -5.14 18.80 4.91
C GLN A 136 -6.18 17.73 4.56
N PRO A 137 -6.78 17.74 3.35
CA PRO A 137 -7.65 16.66 2.93
C PRO A 137 -6.95 15.31 3.10
N ALA A 138 -7.69 14.31 3.58
CA ALA A 138 -7.17 12.95 3.68
C ALA A 138 -6.81 12.41 2.28
N LEU A 139 -5.82 11.54 2.21
CA LEU A 139 -5.44 10.89 0.96
C LEU A 139 -6.59 9.98 0.48
N LEU A 140 -7.16 10.34 -0.66
CA LEU A 140 -8.17 9.53 -1.32
C LEU A 140 -7.49 8.46 -2.18
N LYS A 141 -8.03 7.26 -2.14
CA LYS A 141 -7.49 6.09 -2.84
C LYS A 141 -8.05 5.94 -4.24
N ASP A 142 -9.33 6.29 -4.39
CA ASP A 142 -10.04 6.13 -5.64
C ASP A 142 -11.25 7.05 -5.68
N LEU A 143 -11.70 7.39 -6.89
CA LEU A 143 -12.91 8.14 -7.19
C LEU A 143 -13.57 7.54 -8.43
N ALA A 144 -14.82 7.12 -8.32
CA ALA A 144 -15.58 6.59 -9.44
C ALA A 144 -16.97 7.21 -9.52
N ALA A 145 -17.46 7.43 -10.74
CA ALA A 145 -18.82 7.85 -11.02
C ALA A 145 -19.69 6.66 -11.43
N ASP A 146 -20.96 6.68 -11.08
CA ASP A 146 -21.95 5.75 -11.62
C ASP A 146 -22.18 6.08 -13.11
N PRO A 147 -22.00 5.11 -14.03
CA PRO A 147 -22.18 5.36 -15.46
C PRO A 147 -23.63 5.67 -15.85
N PHE A 148 -24.59 5.46 -14.94
CA PHE A 148 -26.01 5.68 -15.18
C PHE A 148 -26.56 6.98 -14.56
N ASP A 149 -25.90 7.50 -13.52
CA ASP A 149 -26.28 8.76 -12.87
C ASP A 149 -25.02 9.59 -12.53
N PRO A 150 -24.74 10.65 -13.27
CA PRO A 150 -23.54 11.46 -13.07
C PRO A 150 -23.51 12.22 -11.73
N ASN A 151 -24.62 12.27 -10.99
CA ASN A 151 -24.67 12.85 -9.65
C ASN A 151 -24.23 11.87 -8.56
N ILE A 152 -24.11 10.59 -8.90
CA ILE A 152 -23.65 9.55 -7.99
C ILE A 152 -22.17 9.30 -8.20
N LEU A 153 -21.38 9.61 -7.17
CA LEU A 153 -19.96 9.26 -7.13
C LEU A 153 -19.64 8.58 -5.81
N VAL A 154 -18.60 7.77 -5.84
CA VAL A 154 -18.02 7.12 -4.67
C VAL A 154 -16.53 7.42 -4.60
N THR A 155 -16.04 7.67 -3.39
CA THR A 155 -14.61 7.80 -3.12
C THR A 155 -14.26 7.08 -1.83
N ALA A 156 -12.98 6.84 -1.59
CA ALA A 156 -12.52 6.19 -0.37
C ALA A 156 -11.20 6.78 0.14
N THR A 157 -11.04 6.76 1.45
CA THR A 157 -9.75 6.78 2.10
C THR A 157 -9.25 5.34 2.32
N LYS A 158 -8.13 5.17 2.99
CA LYS A 158 -7.60 3.82 3.31
C LYS A 158 -8.52 3.00 4.23
N ASP A 159 -9.44 3.63 4.97
CA ASP A 159 -10.24 3.01 6.03
C ASP A 159 -11.74 3.41 6.02
N ASP A 160 -12.19 4.19 5.05
CA ASP A 160 -13.60 4.58 4.96
C ASP A 160 -14.03 4.85 3.50
N VAL A 161 -15.30 4.62 3.20
CA VAL A 161 -15.93 4.82 1.88
C VAL A 161 -16.99 5.89 1.97
N TYR A 162 -17.00 6.81 1.02
CA TYR A 162 -17.90 7.97 0.96
C TYR A 162 -18.70 7.96 -0.34
N LEU A 163 -20.00 8.15 -0.23
CA LEU A 163 -20.94 8.24 -1.34
C LEU A 163 -21.56 9.63 -1.41
N THR A 164 -21.65 10.20 -2.61
CA THR A 164 -22.44 11.38 -2.92
C THR A 164 -23.58 11.02 -3.86
N ARG A 165 -24.70 11.78 -3.79
CA ARG A 165 -25.84 11.69 -4.71
C ARG A 165 -26.20 13.06 -5.30
N ASP A 166 -25.35 14.04 -5.11
CA ASP A 166 -25.56 15.45 -5.51
C ASP A 166 -24.36 16.02 -6.31
N GLY A 167 -23.64 15.12 -7.01
CA GLY A 167 -22.51 15.52 -7.85
C GLY A 167 -21.32 16.07 -7.06
N GLY A 168 -21.09 15.52 -5.86
CA GLY A 168 -19.94 15.87 -5.02
C GLY A 168 -20.14 17.09 -4.12
N GLN A 169 -21.37 17.65 -4.03
CA GLN A 169 -21.63 18.76 -3.12
C GLN A 169 -21.58 18.32 -1.67
N THR A 170 -22.09 17.11 -1.37
CA THR A 170 -22.00 16.51 -0.02
C THR A 170 -21.63 15.04 -0.09
N TRP A 171 -20.78 14.62 0.82
CA TRP A 171 -20.34 13.23 0.95
C TRP A 171 -20.80 12.63 2.28
N LYS A 172 -21.21 11.36 2.25
CA LYS A 172 -21.62 10.62 3.44
C LYS A 172 -20.82 9.33 3.53
N SER A 173 -20.25 9.06 4.70
CA SER A 173 -19.64 7.76 4.99
C SER A 173 -20.69 6.66 4.93
N ILE A 174 -20.38 5.60 4.21
CA ILE A 174 -21.19 4.36 4.12
C ILE A 174 -20.43 3.14 4.63
N SER A 175 -19.20 3.34 5.09
CA SER A 175 -18.35 2.26 5.57
C SER A 175 -18.64 1.92 7.02
N SER A 176 -18.74 0.62 7.29
CA SER A 176 -18.67 0.06 8.63
C SER A 176 -17.39 -0.72 8.85
N THR A 177 -16.39 -0.52 7.99
CA THR A 177 -15.08 -1.16 8.14
C THR A 177 -14.45 -0.74 9.45
N SER A 178 -13.70 -1.66 10.06
CA SER A 178 -13.04 -1.38 11.33
C SER A 178 -12.08 -0.20 11.19
N LYS A 179 -12.20 0.76 12.08
CA LYS A 179 -11.28 1.90 12.19
C LYS A 179 -9.85 1.50 12.59
N TYR A 180 -9.61 0.22 12.78
CA TYR A 180 -8.31 -0.30 13.23
C TYR A 180 -7.42 -0.80 12.10
N THR A 181 -7.94 -0.95 10.88
CA THR A 181 -7.20 -1.49 9.74
C THR A 181 -7.34 -0.60 8.53
N ALA A 182 -6.21 -0.20 7.98
CA ALA A 182 -6.14 0.46 6.69
C ALA A 182 -5.99 -0.58 5.57
N GLY A 183 -6.62 -0.35 4.41
CA GLY A 183 -6.47 -1.32 3.34
C GLY A 183 -7.38 -1.14 2.14
N ILE A 184 -8.29 -0.15 2.13
CA ILE A 184 -9.12 0.14 0.95
C ILE A 184 -8.22 0.65 -0.16
N LYS A 185 -8.35 0.07 -1.36
CA LYS A 185 -7.59 0.44 -2.54
C LYS A 185 -8.45 1.00 -3.65
N ALA A 186 -9.57 0.34 -4.00
CA ALA A 186 -10.42 0.72 -5.11
C ALA A 186 -11.89 0.69 -4.72
N VAL A 187 -12.69 1.55 -5.33
CA VAL A 187 -14.15 1.61 -5.17
C VAL A 187 -14.83 1.88 -6.51
N ALA A 188 -16.06 1.40 -6.66
CA ALA A 188 -16.92 1.76 -7.78
C ALA A 188 -18.37 1.87 -7.33
N ALA A 189 -19.15 2.73 -7.97
CA ALA A 189 -20.59 2.78 -7.83
C ALA A 189 -21.24 2.42 -9.16
N CYS A 190 -22.29 1.61 -9.11
CA CYS A 190 -23.01 1.22 -10.31
C CYS A 190 -24.41 0.73 -10.00
N HIS A 191 -25.37 1.08 -10.87
CA HIS A 191 -26.68 0.47 -10.88
C HIS A 191 -26.60 -0.94 -11.46
N MET A 192 -26.73 -1.95 -10.60
CA MET A 192 -26.60 -3.36 -10.96
C MET A 192 -27.99 -4.00 -11.20
N PRO A 193 -28.10 -4.96 -12.11
CA PRO A 193 -29.39 -5.60 -12.42
C PRO A 193 -29.91 -6.42 -11.23
N VAL A 194 -31.22 -6.31 -11.02
CA VAL A 194 -31.98 -7.16 -10.10
C VAL A 194 -32.58 -8.29 -10.91
N TYR A 195 -32.23 -9.53 -10.56
CA TYR A 195 -32.68 -10.72 -11.24
C TYR A 195 -33.90 -11.34 -10.52
N GLU A 196 -34.91 -11.68 -11.31
CA GLU A 196 -36.02 -12.53 -10.89
C GLU A 196 -35.60 -13.99 -10.84
N LYS A 197 -36.48 -14.85 -10.28
CA LYS A 197 -36.21 -16.31 -10.17
C LYS A 197 -36.03 -16.99 -11.51
N ASP A 198 -36.67 -16.52 -12.56
CA ASP A 198 -36.54 -17.03 -13.92
C ASP A 198 -35.28 -16.50 -14.66
N GLY A 199 -34.51 -15.61 -13.98
CA GLY A 199 -33.30 -15.00 -14.54
C GLY A 199 -33.54 -13.75 -15.38
N SER A 200 -34.78 -13.28 -15.52
CA SER A 200 -35.13 -12.00 -16.14
C SER A 200 -34.65 -10.84 -15.24
N ILE A 201 -34.44 -9.67 -15.85
CA ILE A 201 -34.06 -8.44 -15.14
C ILE A 201 -35.33 -7.64 -14.87
N SER A 202 -35.68 -7.43 -13.59
CA SER A 202 -36.84 -6.67 -13.18
C SER A 202 -36.57 -5.17 -12.95
N GLY A 203 -35.30 -4.80 -12.77
CA GLY A 203 -34.88 -3.42 -12.50
C GLY A 203 -33.41 -3.36 -12.18
N THR A 204 -32.98 -2.26 -11.59
CA THR A 204 -31.64 -2.08 -11.08
C THR A 204 -31.64 -1.53 -9.66
N GLU A 205 -30.52 -1.71 -8.96
CA GLU A 205 -30.27 -1.17 -7.63
C GLU A 205 -28.87 -0.56 -7.56
N LEU A 206 -28.71 0.52 -6.82
CA LEU A 206 -27.41 1.12 -6.62
C LEU A 206 -26.54 0.24 -5.69
N VAL A 207 -25.41 -0.18 -6.23
CA VAL A 207 -24.41 -0.99 -5.54
C VAL A 207 -23.08 -0.25 -5.53
N VAL A 208 -22.44 -0.21 -4.38
CA VAL A 208 -21.07 0.24 -4.23
C VAL A 208 -20.18 -0.98 -4.03
N PHE A 209 -19.09 -1.05 -4.77
CA PHE A 209 -18.06 -2.08 -4.64
C PHE A 209 -16.84 -1.51 -3.95
N MET A 210 -16.11 -2.34 -3.23
CA MET A 210 -14.88 -2.00 -2.53
C MET A 210 -13.89 -3.14 -2.58
N SER A 211 -12.63 -2.80 -2.84
CA SER A 211 -11.49 -3.67 -2.61
C SER A 211 -10.73 -3.25 -1.36
N HIS A 212 -10.41 -4.21 -0.51
CA HIS A 212 -9.64 -4.01 0.71
C HIS A 212 -8.55 -5.07 0.83
N SER A 213 -7.31 -4.66 1.11
CA SER A 213 -6.14 -5.56 1.17
C SER A 213 -6.25 -6.68 2.23
N ILE A 214 -7.17 -6.55 3.19
CA ILE A 214 -7.38 -7.48 4.30
C ILE A 214 -8.75 -8.13 4.22
N TYR A 215 -9.81 -7.36 3.91
CA TYR A 215 -11.19 -7.86 3.83
C TYR A 215 -11.58 -8.37 2.45
N GLY A 216 -10.71 -8.20 1.45
CA GLY A 216 -10.98 -8.66 0.09
C GLY A 216 -11.97 -7.79 -0.68
N PHE A 217 -12.74 -8.42 -1.56
CA PHE A 217 -13.69 -7.76 -2.44
C PHE A 217 -15.11 -7.83 -1.87
N SER A 218 -15.79 -6.69 -1.79
CA SER A 218 -17.08 -6.55 -1.13
C SER A 218 -18.01 -5.64 -1.90
N TYR A 219 -19.33 -5.79 -1.64
CA TYR A 219 -20.31 -4.84 -2.13
C TYR A 219 -21.24 -4.34 -1.02
N TYR A 220 -21.85 -3.20 -1.28
CA TYR A 220 -22.82 -2.52 -0.42
C TYR A 220 -24.03 -2.09 -1.26
N ARG A 221 -25.23 -2.55 -0.90
CA ARG A 221 -26.48 -2.18 -1.56
C ARG A 221 -27.00 -0.89 -0.93
N ALA A 222 -26.83 0.23 -1.62
CA ALA A 222 -27.03 1.57 -1.05
C ALA A 222 -28.49 1.88 -0.70
N ASP A 223 -29.44 1.27 -1.40
CA ASP A 223 -30.90 1.51 -1.21
C ASP A 223 -31.59 0.37 -0.45
N ALA A 224 -30.84 -0.58 0.10
CA ALA A 224 -31.41 -1.67 0.90
C ALA A 224 -31.98 -1.13 2.22
N LYS A 225 -33.06 -1.74 2.72
CA LYS A 225 -33.66 -1.38 4.02
C LYS A 225 -32.66 -1.43 5.19
N LYS A 226 -31.66 -2.30 5.11
CA LYS A 226 -30.55 -2.44 6.06
C LYS A 226 -29.27 -2.59 5.25
N PRO A 227 -28.66 -1.47 4.81
CA PRO A 227 -27.46 -1.52 4.04
C PRO A 227 -26.31 -2.13 4.87
N ALA A 228 -25.53 -3.02 4.26
CA ALA A 228 -24.36 -3.65 4.89
C ALA A 228 -23.39 -4.10 3.83
N TRP A 229 -22.10 -4.08 4.16
CA TRP A 229 -21.06 -4.66 3.34
C TRP A 229 -21.14 -6.19 3.33
N THR A 230 -21.00 -6.78 2.16
CA THR A 230 -21.06 -8.22 1.95
C THR A 230 -19.79 -8.66 1.21
N ASP A 231 -19.04 -9.59 1.80
CA ASP A 231 -17.86 -10.20 1.18
C ASP A 231 -18.27 -11.08 -0.01
N VAL A 232 -17.61 -10.89 -1.14
CA VAL A 232 -17.78 -11.64 -2.39
C VAL A 232 -16.44 -11.93 -3.06
N SER A 233 -15.46 -12.22 -2.25
CA SER A 233 -14.06 -12.47 -2.69
C SER A 233 -13.86 -13.77 -3.49
N ALA A 234 -14.90 -14.60 -3.67
CA ALA A 234 -14.81 -15.84 -4.40
C ALA A 234 -14.26 -15.64 -5.83
N GLY A 235 -13.30 -16.47 -6.22
CA GLY A 235 -12.70 -16.49 -7.56
C GLY A 235 -11.47 -15.59 -7.76
N PHE A 236 -11.21 -14.65 -6.85
CA PHE A 236 -9.94 -13.90 -6.86
C PHE A 236 -8.78 -14.77 -6.35
N VAL A 237 -7.58 -14.50 -6.84
CA VAL A 237 -6.35 -15.10 -6.27
C VAL A 237 -6.08 -14.50 -4.90
N ALA A 238 -5.74 -15.37 -3.96
CA ALA A 238 -5.49 -15.01 -2.57
C ALA A 238 -4.00 -14.94 -2.23
N LEU A 239 -3.68 -14.19 -1.18
CA LEU A 239 -2.39 -14.20 -0.51
C LEU A 239 -2.16 -15.57 0.17
N PRO A 240 -0.91 -15.92 0.51
CA PRO A 240 -0.59 -17.15 1.26
C PRO A 240 -1.33 -17.29 2.59
N THR A 241 -1.88 -16.22 3.13
CA THR A 241 -2.66 -16.16 4.37
C THR A 241 -4.16 -16.37 4.19
N SER A 242 -4.59 -16.81 3.01
CA SER A 242 -6.00 -17.03 2.63
C SER A 242 -6.83 -15.75 2.48
N THR A 243 -6.21 -14.57 2.59
CA THR A 243 -6.86 -13.29 2.29
C THR A 243 -6.80 -13.04 0.79
N PRO A 244 -7.87 -12.63 0.11
CA PRO A 244 -7.79 -12.24 -1.30
C PRO A 244 -6.74 -11.17 -1.50
N ASP A 245 -5.94 -11.29 -2.56
CA ASP A 245 -5.01 -10.24 -2.90
C ASP A 245 -5.76 -8.99 -3.37
N GLU A 246 -5.15 -7.85 -3.12
CA GLU A 246 -5.74 -6.53 -3.35
C GLU A 246 -6.16 -6.36 -4.81
N VAL A 247 -7.38 -5.86 -5.03
CA VAL A 247 -7.86 -5.41 -6.34
C VAL A 247 -7.50 -3.94 -6.50
N SER A 248 -6.85 -3.61 -7.61
CA SER A 248 -6.30 -2.28 -7.88
C SER A 248 -7.31 -1.30 -8.46
N ASP A 249 -8.20 -1.82 -9.30
CA ASP A 249 -9.20 -1.02 -10.00
C ASP A 249 -10.49 -1.81 -10.18
N ILE A 250 -11.63 -1.11 -10.12
CA ILE A 250 -12.98 -1.67 -10.27
C ILE A 250 -13.74 -0.79 -11.24
N VAL A 251 -14.03 -1.32 -12.43
CA VAL A 251 -14.64 -0.54 -13.50
C VAL A 251 -15.96 -1.16 -13.94
N PRO A 252 -17.08 -0.42 -13.85
CA PRO A 252 -18.32 -0.79 -14.52
C PRO A 252 -18.16 -0.72 -16.04
N VAL A 253 -18.49 -1.80 -16.74
CA VAL A 253 -18.45 -1.90 -18.20
C VAL A 253 -19.86 -2.03 -18.72
N LEU A 254 -20.29 -1.07 -19.52
CA LEU A 254 -21.64 -1.05 -20.09
C LEU A 254 -21.81 -2.12 -21.17
N CYS A 255 -22.80 -2.97 -20.98
CA CYS A 255 -23.16 -4.07 -21.86
C CYS A 255 -24.58 -3.89 -22.38
N LYS A 256 -24.90 -4.54 -23.52
CA LYS A 256 -26.26 -4.58 -24.07
C LYS A 256 -26.84 -6.00 -24.05
N THR A 257 -28.08 -6.12 -23.66
CA THR A 257 -28.89 -7.32 -23.86
C THR A 257 -29.31 -7.47 -25.32
N LYS A 258 -29.81 -8.64 -25.72
CA LYS A 258 -30.30 -8.88 -27.10
C LYS A 258 -31.49 -7.98 -27.46
N ASP A 259 -32.29 -7.59 -26.49
CA ASP A 259 -33.43 -6.67 -26.64
C ASP A 259 -33.05 -5.17 -26.51
N GLY A 260 -31.73 -4.89 -26.47
CA GLY A 260 -31.18 -3.54 -26.52
C GLY A 260 -31.14 -2.82 -25.16
N LYS A 261 -31.51 -3.46 -24.07
CA LYS A 261 -31.36 -2.90 -22.72
C LYS A 261 -29.91 -2.83 -22.33
N VAL A 262 -29.50 -1.75 -21.66
CA VAL A 262 -28.14 -1.55 -21.16
C VAL A 262 -28.06 -1.94 -19.69
N TYR A 263 -27.05 -2.68 -19.34
CA TYR A 263 -26.68 -3.04 -17.98
C TYR A 263 -25.16 -2.92 -17.80
N ALA A 264 -24.66 -3.02 -16.61
CA ALA A 264 -23.22 -3.04 -16.37
C ALA A 264 -22.75 -4.40 -15.88
N ASP A 265 -21.58 -4.83 -16.39
CA ASP A 265 -20.73 -5.85 -15.78
C ASP A 265 -19.58 -5.18 -15.05
N ILE A 266 -19.11 -5.77 -13.96
CA ILE A 266 -18.00 -5.24 -13.19
C ILE A 266 -16.72 -5.97 -13.58
N TYR A 267 -15.69 -5.19 -13.94
CA TYR A 267 -14.35 -5.70 -14.20
C TYR A 267 -13.39 -5.21 -13.13
N CYS A 268 -12.45 -6.06 -12.77
CA CYS A 268 -11.50 -5.81 -11.68
C CYS A 268 -10.09 -6.19 -12.11
N ALA A 269 -9.12 -5.39 -11.72
CA ALA A 269 -7.69 -5.70 -11.84
C ALA A 269 -7.09 -6.06 -10.48
N GLN A 270 -6.02 -6.87 -10.43
CA GLN A 270 -5.28 -7.13 -9.19
C GLN A 270 -3.98 -6.34 -9.12
N SER A 271 -3.71 -5.71 -7.96
CA SER A 271 -2.57 -4.80 -7.74
C SER A 271 -1.20 -5.44 -7.94
N PHE A 272 -1.06 -6.72 -7.67
CA PHE A 272 0.26 -7.37 -7.61
C PHE A 272 0.37 -8.58 -8.51
N LEU A 273 -0.64 -8.77 -9.35
CA LEU A 273 -0.73 -9.82 -10.33
C LEU A 273 -1.28 -9.25 -11.63
N PRO A 274 -0.78 -9.68 -12.80
CA PRO A 274 -1.27 -9.18 -14.07
C PRO A 274 -2.60 -9.86 -14.45
N ASN A 275 -3.58 -9.84 -13.58
CA ASN A 275 -4.87 -10.50 -13.76
C ASN A 275 -6.00 -9.47 -13.91
N ILE A 276 -6.93 -9.77 -14.82
CA ILE A 276 -8.20 -9.08 -14.92
C ILE A 276 -9.32 -10.09 -14.74
N TYR A 277 -10.34 -9.69 -14.00
CA TYR A 277 -11.52 -10.49 -13.71
C TYR A 277 -12.78 -9.78 -14.18
N ARG A 278 -13.75 -10.55 -14.64
CA ARG A 278 -15.15 -10.15 -14.72
C ARG A 278 -15.85 -10.64 -13.45
N PHE A 279 -16.51 -9.77 -12.72
CA PHE A 279 -17.29 -10.18 -11.57
C PHE A 279 -18.71 -10.58 -12.02
N ASP A 280 -19.02 -11.85 -11.92
CA ASP A 280 -20.36 -12.36 -12.19
C ASP A 280 -21.30 -11.93 -11.04
N TRP A 281 -22.06 -10.88 -11.32
CA TRP A 281 -23.01 -10.32 -10.35
C TRP A 281 -24.09 -11.30 -9.92
N LYS A 282 -24.56 -12.18 -10.85
CA LYS A 282 -25.57 -13.20 -10.54
C LYS A 282 -25.01 -14.31 -9.65
N ALA A 283 -23.83 -14.81 -9.97
CA ALA A 283 -23.16 -15.87 -9.23
C ALA A 283 -22.39 -15.36 -7.99
N ARG A 284 -22.21 -14.05 -7.84
CA ARG A 284 -21.38 -13.43 -6.78
C ARG A 284 -19.95 -13.95 -6.75
N LYS A 285 -19.35 -14.08 -7.91
CA LYS A 285 -18.03 -14.71 -8.08
C LYS A 285 -17.22 -14.00 -9.16
N ALA A 286 -15.92 -13.81 -8.91
CA ALA A 286 -14.98 -13.33 -9.91
C ALA A 286 -14.59 -14.46 -10.87
N VAL A 287 -14.55 -14.15 -12.16
CA VAL A 287 -14.11 -15.04 -13.23
C VAL A 287 -12.91 -14.39 -13.90
N LYS A 288 -11.76 -15.05 -13.86
CA LYS A 288 -10.55 -14.54 -14.48
C LYS A 288 -10.69 -14.56 -16.01
N VAL A 289 -10.54 -13.39 -16.64
CA VAL A 289 -10.66 -13.22 -18.09
C VAL A 289 -9.31 -12.94 -18.76
N TYR A 290 -8.32 -12.51 -18.00
CA TYR A 290 -6.96 -12.29 -18.48
C TYR A 290 -5.93 -12.61 -17.41
N SER A 291 -4.78 -13.13 -17.80
CA SER A 291 -3.60 -13.34 -16.97
C SER A 291 -2.35 -13.10 -17.80
N GLY A 292 -1.58 -12.07 -17.45
CA GLY A 292 -0.28 -11.83 -18.05
C GLY A 292 0.75 -12.89 -17.64
N THR A 293 1.85 -12.95 -18.37
CA THR A 293 2.93 -13.92 -18.19
C THR A 293 4.12 -13.38 -17.40
N GLU A 294 4.21 -12.05 -17.26
CA GLU A 294 5.30 -11.40 -16.54
C GLU A 294 5.18 -11.63 -15.03
N LYS A 295 6.33 -11.88 -14.40
CA LYS A 295 6.40 -12.19 -12.96
C LYS A 295 6.24 -10.97 -12.06
N ALA A 296 6.98 -9.91 -12.34
CA ALA A 296 6.87 -8.63 -11.64
C ALA A 296 6.00 -7.69 -12.48
N ALA A 297 4.73 -7.96 -12.52
CA ALA A 297 3.76 -7.19 -13.29
C ALA A 297 2.49 -6.95 -12.49
N THR A 298 1.84 -5.86 -12.79
CA THR A 298 0.56 -5.47 -12.22
C THR A 298 -0.33 -4.86 -13.30
N ILE A 299 -1.61 -4.85 -13.06
CA ILE A 299 -2.57 -4.06 -13.82
C ILE A 299 -3.29 -3.19 -12.81
N ASP A 300 -3.07 -1.88 -12.90
CA ASP A 300 -3.57 -0.93 -11.90
C ASP A 300 -4.55 0.11 -12.46
N SER A 301 -4.84 0.05 -13.74
CA SER A 301 -5.86 0.92 -14.31
C SER A 301 -6.57 0.24 -15.47
N LEU A 302 -7.89 0.27 -15.43
CA LEU A 302 -8.79 -0.25 -16.46
C LEU A 302 -9.61 0.90 -17.05
N CYS A 303 -9.99 0.78 -18.31
CA CYS A 303 -10.93 1.71 -18.93
C CYS A 303 -11.76 1.01 -20.00
N GLN A 304 -13.08 1.25 -19.98
CA GLN A 304 -13.97 0.73 -21.02
C GLN A 304 -13.70 1.40 -22.35
N ALA A 305 -13.62 0.60 -23.41
CA ALA A 305 -13.70 1.05 -24.79
C ALA A 305 -14.95 0.50 -25.46
N LYS A 306 -15.21 0.95 -26.68
CA LYS A 306 -16.39 0.53 -27.45
C LYS A 306 -16.46 -0.99 -27.70
N ASP A 307 -15.31 -1.62 -27.94
CA ASP A 307 -15.17 -3.01 -28.34
C ASP A 307 -14.25 -3.83 -27.43
N GLY A 308 -13.87 -3.29 -26.28
CA GLY A 308 -12.98 -3.95 -25.36
C GLY A 308 -12.75 -3.20 -24.06
N LEU A 309 -11.86 -3.76 -23.26
CA LEU A 309 -11.36 -3.18 -22.02
C LEU A 309 -9.89 -2.89 -22.19
N PHE A 310 -9.51 -1.61 -22.07
CA PHE A 310 -8.12 -1.19 -22.04
C PHE A 310 -7.56 -1.25 -20.62
N TYR A 311 -6.27 -1.55 -20.51
CA TYR A 311 -5.57 -1.56 -19.24
C TYR A 311 -4.18 -0.93 -19.34
N VAL A 312 -3.72 -0.40 -18.21
CA VAL A 312 -2.34 0.01 -17.99
C VAL A 312 -1.65 -1.03 -17.10
N GLY A 313 -0.56 -1.58 -17.64
CA GLY A 313 0.34 -2.47 -16.90
C GLY A 313 1.76 -1.92 -16.89
N VAL A 314 2.67 -2.68 -16.28
CA VAL A 314 4.09 -2.30 -16.21
C VAL A 314 4.66 -2.18 -17.62
N GLY A 315 5.06 -0.97 -17.98
CA GLY A 315 5.69 -0.65 -19.25
C GLY A 315 4.80 -0.69 -20.48
N LYS A 316 3.49 -0.95 -20.38
CA LYS A 316 2.59 -1.10 -21.53
C LYS A 316 1.15 -0.68 -21.29
N PHE A 317 0.47 -0.30 -22.38
CA PHE A 317 -0.97 -0.38 -22.51
C PHE A 317 -1.35 -1.72 -23.15
N GLY A 318 -2.48 -2.28 -22.77
CA GLY A 318 -3.05 -3.46 -23.38
C GLY A 318 -4.56 -3.32 -23.59
N LYS A 319 -5.14 -4.23 -24.36
CA LYS A 319 -6.57 -4.30 -24.61
C LYS A 319 -7.05 -5.75 -24.55
N ILE A 320 -8.22 -5.97 -23.98
CA ILE A 320 -8.94 -7.23 -23.97
C ILE A 320 -10.24 -7.06 -24.72
N SER A 321 -10.52 -7.93 -25.68
CA SER A 321 -11.81 -7.96 -26.37
C SER A 321 -12.91 -8.46 -25.45
N LEU A 322 -13.99 -7.68 -25.32
CA LEU A 322 -15.17 -8.11 -24.56
C LEU A 322 -15.87 -9.23 -25.35
N GLY A 323 -15.76 -10.47 -24.88
CA GLY A 323 -16.41 -11.65 -25.46
C GLY A 323 -15.49 -12.75 -25.98
N SER A 324 -14.20 -12.50 -26.25
CA SER A 324 -13.27 -13.53 -26.75
C SER A 324 -12.20 -13.94 -25.72
N ASN A 325 -12.02 -13.22 -24.63
CA ASN A 325 -10.95 -13.41 -23.64
C ASN A 325 -9.52 -13.36 -24.24
N GLU A 326 -9.37 -12.91 -25.46
CA GLU A 326 -8.07 -12.79 -26.13
C GLU A 326 -7.48 -11.41 -25.87
N ALA A 327 -6.25 -11.40 -25.36
CA ALA A 327 -5.47 -10.17 -25.21
C ALA A 327 -5.00 -9.71 -26.60
N MET A 328 -5.28 -8.46 -26.93
CA MET A 328 -4.74 -7.81 -28.11
C MET A 328 -3.71 -6.78 -27.67
N ASP A 329 -2.43 -7.06 -27.85
CA ASP A 329 -1.37 -6.07 -27.67
C ASP A 329 -1.39 -5.07 -28.82
N SER A 330 -1.77 -3.84 -28.56
CA SER A 330 -1.70 -2.74 -29.52
C SER A 330 -0.36 -2.00 -29.38
N ALA A 331 0.73 -2.67 -29.74
CA ALA A 331 2.09 -2.17 -29.56
C ALA A 331 2.34 -0.77 -30.21
N ASP A 332 1.71 -0.51 -31.35
CA ASP A 332 1.90 0.76 -32.07
C ASP A 332 1.17 1.93 -31.41
N GLN A 333 -0.06 1.73 -30.97
CA GLN A 333 -0.81 2.75 -30.20
C GLN A 333 -0.16 3.01 -28.84
N THR A 334 0.30 1.97 -28.16
CA THR A 334 1.01 2.08 -26.89
C THR A 334 2.23 2.98 -26.99
N LYS A 335 3.03 2.84 -28.06
CA LYS A 335 4.24 3.62 -28.25
C LYS A 335 3.93 5.10 -28.49
N SER A 336 2.94 5.43 -29.31
CA SER A 336 2.57 6.82 -29.61
C SER A 336 1.97 7.51 -28.39
N TRP A 337 1.07 6.88 -27.65
CA TRP A 337 0.49 7.42 -26.41
C TRP A 337 1.55 7.59 -25.33
N ARG A 338 2.44 6.62 -25.16
CA ARG A 338 3.56 6.70 -24.22
C ARG A 338 4.42 7.92 -24.51
N ASN A 339 4.82 8.12 -25.76
CA ASN A 339 5.65 9.26 -26.15
C ASN A 339 4.94 10.59 -25.91
N LEU A 340 3.64 10.66 -26.18
CA LEU A 340 2.84 11.85 -25.96
C LEU A 340 2.68 12.18 -24.47
N LEU A 341 2.36 11.19 -23.65
CA LEU A 341 2.26 11.34 -22.19
C LEU A 341 3.60 11.74 -21.57
N TYR A 342 4.72 11.22 -22.12
CA TYR A 342 6.05 11.58 -21.67
C TYR A 342 6.46 13.01 -22.05
N SER A 343 5.89 13.57 -23.09
CA SER A 343 6.11 14.97 -23.44
C SER A 343 5.44 15.92 -22.44
N ALA A 344 4.47 15.45 -21.66
CA ALA A 344 3.85 16.20 -20.58
C ALA A 344 4.72 16.30 -19.30
N GLY A 345 5.80 15.53 -19.22
CA GLY A 345 6.71 15.51 -18.07
C GLY A 345 6.97 14.08 -17.55
N GLU A 346 7.93 13.97 -16.63
CA GLU A 346 8.32 12.67 -16.04
C GLU A 346 7.30 12.16 -15.00
N ASN A 347 6.49 13.04 -14.42
CA ASN A 347 5.64 12.78 -13.26
C ASN A 347 4.14 12.78 -13.63
N VAL A 348 3.79 12.12 -14.71
CA VAL A 348 2.39 11.93 -15.12
C VAL A 348 1.78 10.78 -14.31
N ASN A 349 0.71 11.06 -13.60
CA ASN A 349 0.01 10.10 -12.74
C ASN A 349 -1.25 9.54 -13.39
N THR A 350 -1.98 10.35 -14.15
CA THR A 350 -3.29 10.03 -14.72
C THR A 350 -3.51 10.76 -16.04
N ALA A 351 -4.34 10.20 -16.92
CA ALA A 351 -4.72 10.86 -18.15
C ALA A 351 -6.17 10.57 -18.56
N TYR A 352 -6.78 11.56 -19.20
CA TYR A 352 -7.99 11.43 -19.99
C TYR A 352 -7.63 11.61 -21.48
N ILE A 353 -7.92 10.61 -22.27
CA ILE A 353 -7.62 10.55 -23.71
C ILE A 353 -8.97 10.65 -24.45
N PRO A 354 -9.26 11.74 -25.15
CA PRO A 354 -10.57 11.95 -25.76
C PRO A 354 -10.82 11.00 -26.93
N GLU A 355 -12.08 10.80 -27.28
CA GLU A 355 -12.52 9.88 -28.31
C GLU A 355 -11.94 10.21 -29.68
N ASP A 356 -11.83 11.48 -30.05
CA ASP A 356 -11.25 11.92 -31.30
C ASP A 356 -9.76 11.59 -31.44
N TYR A 357 -9.07 11.32 -30.33
CA TYR A 357 -7.70 10.86 -30.32
C TYR A 357 -7.58 9.33 -30.44
N THR A 358 -8.47 8.60 -29.76
CA THR A 358 -8.45 7.12 -29.77
C THR A 358 -9.15 6.53 -31.00
N GLY A 359 -10.13 7.26 -31.56
CA GLY A 359 -11.01 6.79 -32.61
C GLY A 359 -12.07 5.77 -32.16
N VAL A 360 -12.12 5.45 -30.87
CA VAL A 360 -13.03 4.44 -30.29
C VAL A 360 -13.96 5.02 -29.25
N SER A 361 -13.43 5.47 -28.14
CA SER A 361 -14.12 6.10 -27.03
C SER A 361 -13.14 6.93 -26.21
N ALA A 362 -13.60 7.84 -25.38
CA ALA A 362 -12.74 8.50 -24.40
C ALA A 362 -12.22 7.47 -23.39
N LEU A 363 -10.94 7.55 -23.06
CA LEU A 363 -10.26 6.63 -22.14
C LEU A 363 -9.74 7.40 -20.94
N GLN A 364 -9.92 6.86 -19.76
CA GLN A 364 -9.44 7.42 -18.49
C GLN A 364 -8.52 6.41 -17.83
N PHE A 365 -7.29 6.81 -17.60
CA PHE A 365 -6.31 5.95 -16.91
C PHE A 365 -5.72 6.64 -15.71
N ASN A 366 -5.59 5.88 -14.65
CA ASN A 366 -4.83 6.22 -13.45
C ASN A 366 -3.52 5.43 -13.44
N GLU A 367 -2.68 5.63 -12.44
CA GLU A 367 -1.44 4.85 -12.23
C GLU A 367 -0.50 4.80 -13.46
N LEU A 368 -0.47 5.88 -14.26
CA LEU A 368 0.37 5.95 -15.48
C LEU A 368 1.87 5.88 -15.21
N TRP A 369 2.31 6.07 -13.96
CA TRP A 369 3.70 5.84 -13.55
C TRP A 369 4.18 4.42 -13.86
N LEU A 370 3.30 3.44 -13.94
CA LEU A 370 3.62 2.06 -14.33
C LEU A 370 4.23 1.94 -15.73
N LEU A 371 4.01 2.91 -16.59
CA LEU A 371 4.66 2.95 -17.91
C LEU A 371 6.16 3.26 -17.80
N LYS A 372 6.64 3.80 -16.65
CA LYS A 372 8.03 4.12 -16.36
C LYS A 372 8.45 3.66 -14.96
N PRO A 373 8.48 2.35 -14.69
CA PRO A 373 8.73 1.85 -13.33
C PRO A 373 10.14 2.17 -12.81
N ASP A 374 11.08 2.53 -13.68
CA ASP A 374 12.48 2.77 -13.34
C ASP A 374 12.82 4.25 -13.09
N THR A 375 11.83 5.16 -13.18
CA THR A 375 12.09 6.59 -13.07
C THR A 375 12.18 7.02 -11.61
N CYS A 376 13.30 7.62 -11.22
CA CYS A 376 13.46 8.30 -9.94
C CYS A 376 12.78 9.67 -9.99
N ARG A 377 11.78 9.92 -9.12
CA ARG A 377 10.92 11.11 -9.18
C ARG A 377 11.49 12.35 -8.49
N SER A 378 12.45 12.19 -7.59
CA SER A 378 13.09 13.32 -6.91
C SER A 378 14.59 13.38 -7.21
N PRO A 379 15.24 14.56 -7.13
CA PRO A 379 16.68 14.68 -7.21
C PRO A 379 17.40 13.84 -6.14
N TYR A 380 16.84 13.75 -4.96
CA TYR A 380 17.39 12.95 -3.86
C TYR A 380 17.26 11.45 -4.11
N SER A 381 16.15 11.00 -4.69
CA SER A 381 15.99 9.59 -5.09
C SER A 381 17.06 9.20 -6.12
N LYS A 382 17.40 10.08 -7.06
CA LYS A 382 18.50 9.83 -8.03
C LYS A 382 19.86 9.64 -7.35
N ILE A 383 20.13 10.39 -6.27
CA ILE A 383 21.38 10.26 -5.50
C ILE A 383 21.38 8.95 -4.70
N ALA A 384 20.26 8.58 -4.09
CA ALA A 384 20.12 7.41 -3.24
C ALA A 384 19.94 6.10 -4.02
N ASP A 385 19.71 6.14 -5.33
CA ASP A 385 19.46 4.97 -6.16
C ASP A 385 20.66 4.00 -6.21
N ASN A 386 20.37 2.71 -6.35
CA ASN A 386 21.34 1.63 -6.54
C ASN A 386 22.48 1.60 -5.47
N LYS A 387 22.12 1.80 -4.21
CA LYS A 387 23.07 1.67 -3.09
C LYS A 387 23.04 0.25 -2.52
N LYS A 388 24.20 -0.40 -2.51
CA LYS A 388 24.42 -1.75 -2.03
C LYS A 388 25.32 -1.67 -0.80
N ALA A 389 24.77 -1.90 0.38
CA ALA A 389 25.38 -1.51 1.63
C ALA A 389 25.66 -2.70 2.57
N VAL A 390 26.52 -2.42 3.52
CA VAL A 390 26.69 -3.19 4.74
C VAL A 390 26.50 -2.27 5.94
N TYR A 391 25.83 -2.76 6.99
CA TYR A 391 25.69 -2.05 8.26
C TYR A 391 26.94 -2.20 9.12
N CYS A 392 27.28 -1.17 9.87
CA CYS A 392 28.24 -1.26 10.95
C CYS A 392 27.82 -0.45 12.18
N SER A 393 28.12 -0.97 13.36
CA SER A 393 28.06 -0.18 14.59
C SER A 393 29.22 0.82 14.64
N ALA A 394 29.03 1.96 15.30
CA ALA A 394 30.08 2.94 15.51
C ALA A 394 31.33 2.36 16.18
N TYR A 395 31.14 1.42 17.11
CA TYR A 395 32.24 0.70 17.75
C TYR A 395 33.19 0.04 16.74
N SER A 396 32.63 -0.52 15.69
CA SER A 396 33.38 -1.28 14.66
C SER A 396 34.28 -0.41 13.77
N VAL A 397 34.01 0.89 13.67
CA VAL A 397 34.73 1.83 12.80
C VAL A 397 35.35 3.02 13.57
N ARG A 398 35.52 2.89 14.88
CA ARG A 398 36.08 3.92 15.76
C ARG A 398 37.56 4.18 15.55
N ASN A 399 38.27 3.34 14.82
CA ASN A 399 39.70 3.45 14.55
C ASN A 399 40.02 2.99 13.12
N LEU A 400 41.24 3.30 12.66
CA LEU A 400 41.68 3.03 11.30
C LEU A 400 41.69 1.52 10.94
N GLN A 401 41.95 0.63 11.89
CA GLN A 401 41.88 -0.82 11.66
C GLN A 401 40.46 -1.26 11.31
N GLY A 402 39.48 -0.77 12.06
CA GLY A 402 38.08 -1.04 11.80
C GLY A 402 37.58 -0.41 10.49
N ILE A 403 37.98 0.81 10.22
CA ILE A 403 37.72 1.53 8.96
C ILE A 403 38.23 0.70 7.79
N ASN A 404 39.52 0.30 7.79
CA ASN A 404 40.09 -0.49 6.71
C ASN A 404 39.42 -1.85 6.53
N ARG A 405 39.04 -2.53 7.64
CA ARG A 405 38.29 -3.79 7.57
C ARG A 405 36.97 -3.62 6.79
N TYR A 406 36.22 -2.54 7.02
CA TYR A 406 34.96 -2.32 6.30
C TYR A 406 35.17 -1.85 4.87
N ARG A 407 36.22 -1.07 4.59
CA ARG A 407 36.61 -0.72 3.22
C ARG A 407 36.94 -1.96 2.39
N ASP A 408 37.73 -2.88 2.96
CA ASP A 408 38.09 -4.16 2.32
C ASP A 408 36.86 -5.05 2.12
N LEU A 409 35.94 -5.08 3.11
CA LEU A 409 34.68 -5.80 3.01
C LEU A 409 33.79 -5.29 1.87
N ILE A 410 33.65 -3.99 1.77
CA ILE A 410 32.88 -3.30 0.71
C ILE A 410 33.50 -3.62 -0.66
N LYS A 411 34.80 -3.44 -0.81
CA LYS A 411 35.52 -3.71 -2.05
C LYS A 411 35.43 -5.17 -2.47
N LYS A 412 35.70 -6.10 -1.54
CA LYS A 412 35.66 -7.55 -1.79
C LYS A 412 34.28 -8.00 -2.29
N ASN A 413 33.22 -7.40 -1.73
CA ASN A 413 31.85 -7.79 -2.03
C ASN A 413 31.17 -6.90 -3.09
N LYS A 414 31.94 -6.05 -3.80
CA LYS A 414 31.43 -5.15 -4.84
C LYS A 414 30.30 -4.26 -4.37
N LEU A 415 30.33 -3.83 -3.10
CA LEU A 415 29.39 -2.90 -2.53
C LEU A 415 29.86 -1.45 -2.77
N ASN A 416 28.97 -0.48 -2.59
CA ASN A 416 29.24 0.94 -2.81
C ASN A 416 28.77 1.84 -1.66
N CYS A 417 28.28 1.26 -0.57
CA CYS A 417 27.63 2.00 0.49
C CYS A 417 27.94 1.40 1.88
N LEU A 418 27.98 2.26 2.89
CA LEU A 418 28.10 1.88 4.30
C LEU A 418 26.99 2.54 5.11
N VAL A 419 26.20 1.76 5.84
CA VAL A 419 25.25 2.29 6.84
C VAL A 419 25.93 2.24 8.21
N VAL A 420 26.02 3.40 8.86
CA VAL A 420 26.68 3.56 10.15
C VAL A 420 25.67 3.93 11.23
N GLU A 421 25.68 3.24 12.35
CA GLU A 421 24.85 3.59 13.49
C GLU A 421 25.40 4.84 14.19
N MET A 422 24.74 5.97 13.96
CA MET A 422 25.14 7.27 14.52
C MET A 422 24.37 7.66 15.76
N LYS A 423 23.14 7.16 15.90
CA LYS A 423 22.35 7.22 17.13
C LYS A 423 21.63 5.89 17.34
N ASP A 424 21.91 5.21 18.44
CA ASP A 424 21.38 3.89 18.76
C ASP A 424 19.99 3.94 19.43
N ASP A 425 19.41 2.76 19.69
CA ASP A 425 18.08 2.60 20.30
C ASP A 425 18.03 2.86 21.82
N SER A 426 19.19 3.11 22.44
CA SER A 426 19.30 3.66 23.79
C SER A 426 19.30 5.20 23.79
N GLY A 427 19.38 5.83 22.62
CA GLY A 427 19.45 7.26 22.42
C GLY A 427 20.88 7.83 22.51
N MET A 428 21.90 6.95 22.50
CA MET A 428 23.30 7.41 22.54
C MET A 428 23.78 7.76 21.14
N ILE A 429 24.43 8.92 21.00
CA ILE A 429 25.07 9.34 19.76
C ILE A 429 26.59 9.00 19.79
N HIS A 430 27.10 8.64 18.63
CA HIS A 430 28.45 8.12 18.51
C HIS A 430 29.46 9.12 17.93
N PHE A 431 29.27 10.39 18.23
CA PHE A 431 30.19 11.47 17.89
C PHE A 431 30.06 12.63 18.91
N ASP A 432 31.00 13.54 18.89
CA ASP A 432 30.92 14.76 19.69
C ASP A 432 30.11 15.82 18.98
N PRO A 433 28.86 16.12 19.41
CA PRO A 433 28.00 17.08 18.73
C PRO A 433 28.50 18.52 18.94
N LYS A 434 28.38 19.34 17.90
CA LYS A 434 28.62 20.80 18.01
C LYS A 434 27.39 21.54 18.50
N ASN A 435 26.22 21.03 18.17
CA ASN A 435 24.96 21.67 18.54
C ASN A 435 24.74 21.73 20.06
N PRO A 436 24.54 22.92 20.64
CA PRO A 436 24.41 23.07 22.09
C PRO A 436 23.17 22.40 22.66
N ASN A 437 22.04 22.37 21.91
CA ASN A 437 20.81 21.72 22.38
C ASN A 437 20.95 20.19 22.42
N VAL A 438 21.74 19.63 21.52
CA VAL A 438 22.08 18.20 21.55
C VAL A 438 23.01 17.90 22.71
N LYS A 439 24.08 18.68 22.88
CA LYS A 439 25.01 18.54 24.00
C LYS A 439 24.33 18.59 25.37
N ALA A 440 23.37 19.50 25.55
CA ALA A 440 22.68 19.71 26.82
C ALA A 440 21.90 18.48 27.31
N LYS A 441 21.64 17.51 26.44
CA LYS A 441 20.92 16.25 26.75
C LYS A 441 21.87 15.11 27.11
N ASP A 442 23.18 15.35 27.09
CA ASP A 442 24.25 14.40 27.41
C ASP A 442 24.12 13.01 26.75
N PRO A 443 23.96 12.95 25.42
CA PRO A 443 23.65 11.70 24.72
C PRO A 443 24.91 10.97 24.27
N VAL A 444 26.12 11.42 24.61
CA VAL A 444 27.35 10.98 23.93
C VAL A 444 27.83 9.64 24.45
N SER A 445 27.96 8.67 23.56
CA SER A 445 28.52 7.36 23.82
C SER A 445 30.02 7.42 24.11
N GLN A 446 30.52 6.48 24.93
CA GLN A 446 31.97 6.27 25.07
C GLN A 446 32.64 5.79 23.77
N TYR A 447 31.88 5.21 22.83
CA TYR A 447 32.34 4.74 21.53
C TYR A 447 32.03 5.77 20.45
N LYS A 448 32.95 6.70 20.22
CA LYS A 448 32.82 7.80 19.26
C LYS A 448 33.63 7.54 18.01
N ILE A 449 33.12 8.06 16.91
CA ILE A 449 33.81 8.10 15.61
C ILE A 449 34.49 9.46 15.45
N ASN A 450 35.75 9.44 15.06
CA ASN A 450 36.45 10.63 14.63
C ASN A 450 36.14 10.87 13.14
N PHE A 451 35.32 11.89 12.83
CA PHE A 451 34.92 12.17 11.44
C PHE A 451 36.06 12.69 10.56
N ASP A 452 37.07 13.33 11.14
CA ASP A 452 38.23 13.83 10.38
C ASP A 452 39.10 12.67 9.82
N GLU A 453 39.01 11.50 10.42
CA GLU A 453 39.63 10.27 9.96
C GLU A 453 38.65 9.39 9.16
N PHE A 454 37.44 9.18 9.68
CA PHE A 454 36.45 8.26 9.14
C PHE A 454 35.95 8.65 7.75
N VAL A 455 35.47 9.90 7.59
CA VAL A 455 34.82 10.36 6.35
C VAL A 455 35.82 10.37 5.18
N PRO A 456 37.02 10.96 5.30
CA PRO A 456 37.99 10.97 4.20
C PRO A 456 38.39 9.59 3.74
N GLU A 457 38.55 8.62 4.67
CA GLU A 457 38.98 7.27 4.30
C GLU A 457 37.95 6.56 3.41
N PHE A 458 36.64 6.66 3.71
CA PHE A 458 35.60 6.06 2.88
C PHE A 458 35.39 6.85 1.57
N LYS A 459 35.54 8.18 1.60
CA LYS A 459 35.38 9.02 0.40
C LYS A 459 36.50 8.82 -0.63
N LYS A 460 37.69 8.41 -0.22
CA LYS A 460 38.78 7.99 -1.14
C LYS A 460 38.35 6.84 -2.07
N ASP A 461 37.46 5.96 -1.56
CA ASP A 461 36.98 4.80 -2.31
C ASP A 461 35.58 5.05 -2.92
N ASN A 462 35.10 6.29 -2.93
CA ASN A 462 33.76 6.69 -3.39
C ASN A 462 32.62 5.94 -2.69
N VAL A 463 32.79 5.58 -1.42
CA VAL A 463 31.76 4.91 -0.63
C VAL A 463 30.71 5.93 -0.21
N TYR A 464 29.45 5.60 -0.49
CA TYR A 464 28.29 6.36 -0.05
C TYR A 464 28.02 6.08 1.44
N LEU A 465 27.90 7.14 2.24
CA LEU A 465 27.75 7.04 3.69
C LEU A 465 26.32 7.37 4.13
N VAL A 466 25.66 6.40 4.74
CA VAL A 466 24.32 6.55 5.32
C VAL A 466 24.43 6.60 6.85
N ALA A 467 23.90 7.66 7.45
CA ALA A 467 23.82 7.79 8.91
C ALA A 467 22.49 7.25 9.41
N ARG A 468 22.50 6.12 10.12
CA ARG A 468 21.32 5.57 10.78
C ARG A 468 21.10 6.30 12.12
N VAL A 469 19.90 6.85 12.30
CA VAL A 469 19.48 7.64 13.47
C VAL A 469 18.17 7.06 14.00
N VAL A 470 18.20 6.45 15.16
CA VAL A 470 17.00 5.96 15.86
C VAL A 470 16.25 7.16 16.45
N VAL A 471 14.92 7.27 16.18
CA VAL A 471 14.16 8.50 16.48
C VAL A 471 13.36 8.37 17.77
N PHE A 472 12.30 7.57 17.81
CA PHE A 472 11.34 7.57 18.92
C PHE A 472 11.62 6.50 19.98
N LYS A 473 12.38 5.45 19.70
CA LYS A 473 12.89 4.51 20.67
C LYS A 473 14.19 5.07 21.25
N ASP A 474 14.11 5.84 22.31
CA ASP A 474 15.22 6.60 22.88
C ASP A 474 15.10 6.65 24.40
N LYS A 475 15.91 5.83 25.07
CA LYS A 475 15.94 5.78 26.53
C LYS A 475 16.50 7.06 27.12
N ASN A 476 17.59 7.58 26.57
CA ASN A 476 18.26 8.77 27.08
C ASN A 476 17.33 9.99 27.07
N LEU A 477 16.76 10.30 25.90
CA LEU A 477 15.86 11.45 25.75
C LEU A 477 14.53 11.25 26.51
N SER A 478 13.98 10.05 26.55
CA SER A 478 12.73 9.76 27.27
C SER A 478 12.85 10.00 28.79
N LEU A 479 14.06 9.82 29.35
CA LEU A 479 14.32 10.03 30.76
C LEU A 479 14.83 11.43 31.09
N TYR A 480 15.16 12.24 30.08
CA TYR A 480 15.64 13.59 30.22
C TYR A 480 14.59 14.55 30.82
N GLY A 481 15.02 15.55 31.55
CA GLY A 481 14.21 16.69 31.96
C GLY A 481 12.89 16.34 32.63
N LYS A 482 12.91 15.64 33.75
CA LYS A 482 11.69 15.14 34.44
C LYS A 482 10.83 14.21 33.58
N LYS A 483 11.43 13.53 32.62
CA LYS A 483 10.79 12.55 31.72
C LYS A 483 9.68 13.17 30.85
N GLN A 484 9.83 14.43 30.47
CA GLN A 484 8.81 15.20 29.79
C GLN A 484 8.51 14.67 28.36
N TYR A 485 9.46 14.00 27.72
CA TYR A 485 9.33 13.48 26.37
C TYR A 485 8.85 12.03 26.30
N ALA A 486 8.77 11.34 27.44
CA ALA A 486 8.38 9.93 27.45
C ALA A 486 6.93 9.71 27.01
N VAL A 487 6.68 8.63 26.27
CA VAL A 487 5.35 8.01 26.22
C VAL A 487 4.93 7.70 27.65
N TRP A 488 3.69 8.01 28.01
CA TRP A 488 3.25 8.07 29.39
C TRP A 488 2.22 7.01 29.73
N ASN A 489 2.27 6.48 30.93
CA ASN A 489 1.21 5.68 31.48
C ASN A 489 0.40 6.52 32.48
N ALA A 490 -0.78 6.95 32.07
CA ALA A 490 -1.62 7.83 32.88
C ALA A 490 -2.11 7.17 34.17
N SER A 491 -2.25 5.84 34.19
CA SER A 491 -2.72 5.11 35.37
C SER A 491 -1.68 4.99 36.48
N THR A 492 -0.40 4.98 36.11
CA THR A 492 0.72 4.87 37.09
C THR A 492 1.43 6.20 37.32
N GLY A 493 1.16 7.23 36.52
CA GLY A 493 1.85 8.52 36.59
C GLY A 493 3.35 8.43 36.28
N ALA A 494 3.76 7.51 35.40
CA ALA A 494 5.14 7.21 35.07
C ALA A 494 5.35 7.01 33.55
N PRO A 495 6.58 7.02 33.02
CA PRO A 495 6.85 6.60 31.67
C PRO A 495 6.28 5.20 31.39
N TRP A 496 5.62 5.08 30.26
CA TRP A 496 5.11 3.80 29.82
C TRP A 496 6.24 2.88 29.36
N ILE A 497 6.21 1.65 29.83
CA ILE A 497 7.08 0.56 29.40
C ILE A 497 6.18 -0.64 29.11
N GLY A 498 6.34 -1.26 27.95
CA GLY A 498 5.56 -2.42 27.54
C GLY A 498 5.79 -3.62 28.49
N THR A 499 4.71 -4.29 28.87
CA THR A 499 4.76 -5.53 29.66
C THR A 499 4.69 -6.74 28.74
N ARG A 500 5.51 -7.77 29.01
CA ARG A 500 5.54 -9.01 28.20
C ARG A 500 4.93 -10.23 28.88
N GLY A 501 4.53 -10.09 30.15
CA GLY A 501 3.91 -11.16 30.94
C GLY A 501 4.21 -11.02 32.41
N THR A 502 3.94 -12.07 33.16
CA THR A 502 4.25 -12.24 34.56
C THR A 502 5.05 -13.54 34.77
N GLU A 503 5.95 -13.50 35.72
CA GLU A 503 6.77 -14.64 36.15
C GLU A 503 6.46 -14.93 37.61
N GLU A 504 6.31 -16.22 37.98
CA GLU A 504 6.17 -16.63 39.35
C GLU A 504 7.48 -16.43 40.12
N VAL A 505 7.40 -15.77 41.26
CA VAL A 505 8.51 -15.69 42.21
C VAL A 505 8.38 -16.83 43.18
N LYS A 506 9.42 -17.66 43.26
CA LYS A 506 9.50 -18.84 44.15
C LYS A 506 10.52 -18.60 45.24
N ASP A 507 10.25 -19.12 46.43
CA ASP A 507 11.23 -19.20 47.53
C ASP A 507 12.29 -20.32 47.29
N ALA A 508 13.21 -20.47 48.21
CA ALA A 508 14.26 -21.47 48.15
C ALA A 508 13.75 -22.93 48.15
N ASP A 509 12.52 -23.12 48.63
CA ASP A 509 11.83 -24.41 48.71
C ASP A 509 10.94 -24.70 47.50
N GLY A 510 10.90 -23.75 46.54
CA GLY A 510 10.11 -23.87 45.31
C GLY A 510 8.65 -23.45 45.40
N ASN A 511 8.18 -22.90 46.54
CA ASN A 511 6.83 -22.42 46.73
C ASN A 511 6.64 -21.05 46.08
N VAL A 512 5.49 -20.83 45.42
CA VAL A 512 5.17 -19.56 44.81
C VAL A 512 4.87 -18.51 45.92
N THR A 513 5.70 -17.50 46.01
CA THR A 513 5.60 -16.40 46.99
C THR A 513 4.98 -15.13 46.42
N GLY A 514 4.87 -15.06 45.08
CA GLY A 514 4.31 -13.90 44.40
C GLY A 514 4.44 -13.98 42.90
N SER A 515 4.16 -12.86 42.22
CA SER A 515 4.40 -12.72 40.78
C SER A 515 5.15 -11.42 40.51
N ARG A 516 6.06 -11.46 39.53
CA ARG A 516 6.81 -10.32 39.03
C ARG A 516 6.39 -9.99 37.62
N THR A 517 6.02 -8.74 37.35
CA THR A 517 5.76 -8.29 35.97
C THR A 517 7.07 -8.20 35.19
N LEU A 518 7.07 -8.81 34.03
CA LEU A 518 8.16 -8.73 33.08
C LEU A 518 7.93 -7.59 32.11
N TYR A 519 8.94 -6.76 31.91
CA TYR A 519 8.88 -5.61 31.01
C TYR A 519 9.76 -5.84 29.79
N TYR A 520 9.38 -5.20 28.68
CA TYR A 520 10.32 -4.95 27.58
C TYR A 520 11.33 -3.90 28.03
N GLY A 521 12.59 -4.04 27.66
CA GLY A 521 13.64 -3.08 28.02
C GLY A 521 13.62 -1.80 27.17
N GLU A 522 12.45 -1.38 26.69
CA GLU A 522 12.27 -0.30 25.73
C GLU A 522 11.67 0.96 26.34
N ASN A 523 12.31 2.08 26.07
CA ASN A 523 11.79 3.39 26.44
C ASN A 523 11.48 4.19 25.16
N TRP A 524 10.33 4.81 25.12
CA TRP A 524 9.84 5.53 23.95
C TRP A 524 9.62 7.01 24.25
N CYS A 525 10.05 7.86 23.33
CA CYS A 525 9.67 9.26 23.28
C CYS A 525 8.31 9.42 22.61
N ASP A 526 7.58 10.43 23.00
CA ASP A 526 6.27 10.79 22.46
C ASP A 526 6.41 11.30 21.00
N PRO A 527 5.91 10.60 19.98
CA PRO A 527 6.08 10.99 18.57
C PRO A 527 5.36 12.30 18.20
N TYR A 528 4.50 12.83 19.06
CA TYR A 528 3.84 14.11 18.82
C TYR A 528 4.67 15.32 19.27
N SER A 529 5.83 15.10 19.95
CA SER A 529 6.64 16.16 20.52
C SER A 529 7.54 16.84 19.49
N GLU A 530 7.35 18.14 19.28
CA GLU A 530 8.18 18.99 18.41
C GLU A 530 9.63 19.05 18.88
N ASP A 531 9.86 19.05 20.18
CA ASP A 531 11.22 19.06 20.76
C ASP A 531 11.98 17.77 20.42
N VAL A 532 11.27 16.63 20.38
CA VAL A 532 11.84 15.35 19.96
C VAL A 532 12.17 15.38 18.48
N TRP A 533 11.31 16.01 17.67
CA TRP A 533 11.56 16.18 16.24
C TRP A 533 12.79 17.03 15.99
N GLU A 534 12.85 18.19 16.62
CA GLU A 534 13.96 19.12 16.49
C GLU A 534 15.28 18.49 16.91
N TYR A 535 15.31 17.79 18.04
CA TYR A 535 16.50 17.09 18.54
C TYR A 535 17.08 16.11 17.50
N ASN A 536 16.25 15.25 16.92
CA ASN A 536 16.69 14.28 15.93
C ASN A 536 17.07 14.91 14.59
N VAL A 537 16.36 15.97 14.17
CA VAL A 537 16.69 16.71 12.95
C VAL A 537 17.99 17.51 13.10
N GLN A 538 18.28 18.07 14.27
CA GLN A 538 19.55 18.73 14.55
C GLN A 538 20.74 17.76 14.48
N ILE A 539 20.58 16.53 14.99
CA ILE A 539 21.59 15.47 14.85
C ILE A 539 21.78 15.14 13.37
N ALA A 540 20.70 14.93 12.63
CA ALA A 540 20.73 14.59 11.22
C ALA A 540 21.43 15.68 10.37
N LYS A 541 21.10 16.94 10.59
CA LYS A 541 21.75 18.08 9.90
C LYS A 541 23.26 18.09 10.13
N GLU A 542 23.69 17.94 11.38
CA GLU A 542 25.11 17.93 11.72
C GLU A 542 25.84 16.77 11.07
N LEU A 543 25.21 15.59 10.93
CA LEU A 543 25.79 14.45 10.24
C LEU A 543 26.00 14.71 8.73
N ILE A 544 25.03 15.33 8.06
CA ILE A 544 25.16 15.75 6.66
C ILE A 544 26.27 16.79 6.51
N GLU A 545 26.30 17.82 7.35
CA GLU A 545 27.36 18.84 7.36
C GLU A 545 28.75 18.25 7.55
N ARG A 546 28.86 17.10 8.22
CA ARG A 546 30.13 16.39 8.47
C ARG A 546 30.47 15.33 7.43
N GLY A 547 29.70 15.23 6.33
CA GLY A 547 30.05 14.45 5.15
C GLY A 547 29.33 13.12 4.96
N PHE A 548 28.25 12.85 5.70
CA PHE A 548 27.33 11.78 5.34
C PHE A 548 26.48 12.22 4.14
N ASP A 549 26.12 11.26 3.28
CA ASP A 549 25.38 11.51 2.05
C ASP A 549 23.86 11.37 2.24
N GLU A 550 23.43 10.61 3.24
CA GLU A 550 22.02 10.25 3.48
C GLU A 550 21.77 10.08 4.98
N ILE A 551 20.57 10.43 5.40
CA ILE A 551 20.04 10.11 6.72
C ILE A 551 19.04 8.97 6.59
N GLN A 552 19.20 7.93 7.41
CA GLN A 552 18.24 6.85 7.57
C GLN A 552 17.64 6.92 8.97
N PHE A 553 16.35 7.27 9.04
CA PHE A 553 15.62 7.29 10.30
C PHE A 553 15.03 5.91 10.60
N ASP A 554 15.38 5.37 11.74
CA ASP A 554 14.79 4.15 12.27
C ASP A 554 13.89 4.44 13.48
N TYR A 555 13.02 3.49 13.80
CA TYR A 555 12.00 3.63 14.85
C TYR A 555 11.16 4.91 14.71
N ILE A 556 10.86 5.32 13.49
CA ILE A 556 9.86 6.35 13.21
C ILE A 556 8.46 5.74 13.22
N ARG A 557 8.09 5.26 14.36
CA ARG A 557 6.82 4.58 14.60
C ARG A 557 6.38 4.73 16.05
N PHE A 558 5.14 4.40 16.30
CA PHE A 558 4.62 4.25 17.64
C PHE A 558 5.03 2.89 18.23
N PRO A 559 5.11 2.76 19.59
CA PRO A 559 5.31 1.47 20.21
C PRO A 559 4.18 0.52 19.83
N THR A 560 4.53 -0.74 19.58
CA THR A 560 3.61 -1.80 19.16
C THR A 560 3.55 -2.96 20.15
N ASP A 561 4.52 -3.04 21.06
CA ASP A 561 4.79 -4.18 21.92
C ASP A 561 4.40 -3.91 23.36
N GLY A 562 3.64 -4.83 23.94
CA GLY A 562 3.22 -4.78 25.33
C GLY A 562 1.76 -5.14 25.54
N LEU A 563 1.52 -6.09 26.46
CA LEU A 563 0.16 -6.46 26.91
C LEU A 563 -0.60 -5.25 27.47
N ASN A 564 0.11 -4.22 27.90
CA ASN A 564 -0.41 -2.97 28.42
C ASN A 564 -0.38 -1.81 27.42
N LEU A 565 -0.33 -2.06 26.11
CA LEU A 565 -0.24 -1.04 25.07
C LEU A 565 -1.39 -0.01 25.15
N ARG A 566 -2.58 -0.44 25.56
CA ARG A 566 -3.75 0.44 25.74
C ARG A 566 -3.55 1.50 26.83
N GLN A 567 -2.55 1.34 27.71
CA GLN A 567 -2.20 2.30 28.75
C GLN A 567 -1.21 3.36 28.27
N ALA A 568 -0.64 3.20 27.07
CA ALA A 568 0.23 4.20 26.48
C ALA A 568 -0.55 5.46 26.11
N SER A 569 -0.14 6.59 26.66
CA SER A 569 -0.73 7.91 26.41
C SER A 569 0.33 8.90 25.93
N TYR A 570 -0.10 9.89 25.18
CA TYR A 570 0.75 10.83 24.47
C TYR A 570 0.41 12.24 24.90
N ARG A 571 1.29 12.83 25.72
CA ARG A 571 1.05 14.14 26.36
C ARG A 571 1.23 15.33 25.41
N TRP A 572 1.93 15.11 24.29
CA TRP A 572 2.18 16.11 23.26
C TRP A 572 1.19 16.04 22.10
N LYS A 573 0.21 15.14 22.17
CA LYS A 573 -0.80 14.97 21.15
C LYS A 573 -1.75 16.17 21.13
N ASP A 574 -1.73 16.93 20.04
CA ASP A 574 -2.69 17.98 19.78
C ASP A 574 -4.05 17.41 19.34
N ALA A 575 -5.12 18.19 19.58
CA ALA A 575 -6.48 17.76 19.27
C ALA A 575 -6.66 17.45 17.78
N GLY A 576 -7.28 16.32 17.48
CA GLY A 576 -7.57 15.87 16.12
C GLY A 576 -6.42 15.19 15.39
N MET A 577 -5.21 15.13 15.96
CA MET A 577 -4.11 14.38 15.35
C MET A 577 -4.26 12.87 15.61
N ASP A 578 -3.98 12.08 14.60
CA ASP A 578 -3.77 10.63 14.70
C ASP A 578 -2.27 10.27 14.66
N LYS A 579 -1.95 8.98 14.63
CA LYS A 579 -0.56 8.51 14.59
C LYS A 579 0.14 8.88 13.28
N GLU A 580 -0.55 8.69 12.17
CA GLU A 580 -0.03 9.00 10.83
C GLU A 580 0.26 10.51 10.71
N SER A 581 -0.65 11.34 11.20
CA SER A 581 -0.46 12.80 11.21
C SER A 581 0.78 13.24 11.98
N ALA A 582 1.11 12.57 13.09
CA ALA A 582 2.32 12.84 13.84
C ALA A 582 3.59 12.53 13.04
N LEU A 583 3.65 11.33 12.44
CA LEU A 583 4.82 10.90 11.67
C LEU A 583 4.99 11.71 10.39
N VAL A 584 3.90 12.01 9.67
CA VAL A 584 3.93 12.88 8.49
C VAL A 584 4.40 14.29 8.86
N SER A 585 3.92 14.84 9.99
CA SER A 585 4.35 16.16 10.46
C SER A 585 5.85 16.18 10.81
N PHE A 586 6.36 15.12 11.45
CA PHE A 586 7.80 14.94 11.70
C PHE A 586 8.60 14.88 10.39
N LEU A 587 8.18 14.03 9.46
CA LEU A 587 8.91 13.84 8.18
C LEU A 587 8.88 15.11 7.33
N ARG A 588 7.78 15.86 7.36
CA ARG A 588 7.72 17.18 6.72
C ARG A 588 8.74 18.12 7.34
N TYR A 589 8.78 18.24 8.67
CA TYR A 589 9.78 19.05 9.36
C TYR A 589 11.21 18.62 9.04
N ALA A 590 11.46 17.31 9.00
CA ALA A 590 12.76 16.77 8.60
C ALA A 590 13.09 17.15 7.14
N ARG A 591 12.16 17.00 6.20
CA ARG A 591 12.38 17.33 4.78
C ARG A 591 12.63 18.83 4.56
N GLU A 592 11.95 19.70 5.29
CA GLU A 592 12.13 21.14 5.20
C GLU A 592 13.51 21.60 5.77
N ASN A 593 14.17 20.76 6.57
CA ASN A 593 15.44 21.10 7.26
C ASN A 593 16.65 20.30 6.79
N ILE A 594 16.49 19.21 6.06
CA ILE A 594 17.57 18.32 5.61
C ILE A 594 17.68 18.35 4.09
N ASN A 595 18.78 18.86 3.57
CA ASN A 595 19.08 18.97 2.14
C ASN A 595 19.91 17.77 1.66
N ALA A 596 19.42 16.56 1.92
CA ALA A 596 20.04 15.30 1.53
C ALA A 596 18.95 14.22 1.42
N PRO A 597 19.24 13.07 0.81
CA PRO A 597 18.31 11.93 0.84
C PRO A 597 17.90 11.54 2.26
N ILE A 598 16.61 11.26 2.43
CA ILE A 598 16.02 10.77 3.68
C ILE A 598 15.48 9.37 3.42
N GLY A 599 16.03 8.39 4.12
CA GLY A 599 15.53 7.03 4.21
C GLY A 599 14.79 6.77 5.51
N ILE A 600 13.87 5.81 5.51
CA ILE A 600 13.15 5.35 6.70
C ILE A 600 13.09 3.84 6.77
N ASP A 601 13.31 3.29 7.96
CA ASP A 601 13.11 1.87 8.22
C ASP A 601 11.63 1.58 8.48
N ILE A 602 11.10 0.55 7.83
CA ILE A 602 9.71 0.12 7.96
C ILE A 602 9.61 -1.39 8.20
N TYR A 603 8.48 -1.81 8.77
CA TYR A 603 8.18 -3.23 8.90
C TYR A 603 8.10 -3.92 7.54
N GLY A 604 8.76 -5.08 7.44
CA GLY A 604 8.76 -5.89 6.22
C GLY A 604 7.37 -6.35 5.78
N ALA A 605 6.49 -6.61 6.74
CA ALA A 605 5.11 -7.03 6.48
C ALA A 605 4.25 -5.98 5.74
N ASN A 606 4.67 -4.70 5.69
CA ASN A 606 3.89 -3.63 5.06
C ASN A 606 3.55 -3.90 3.59
N GLY A 607 4.37 -4.67 2.87
CA GLY A 607 4.09 -5.07 1.49
C GLY A 607 2.83 -5.93 1.32
N TRP A 608 2.40 -6.63 2.38
CA TRP A 608 1.23 -7.52 2.38
C TRP A 608 0.12 -7.03 3.29
N TYR A 609 0.48 -6.44 4.44
CA TYR A 609 -0.45 -5.95 5.45
C TYR A 609 -0.17 -4.48 5.74
N ARG A 610 -1.16 -3.62 5.55
CA ARG A 610 -1.01 -2.19 5.85
C ARG A 610 -0.97 -2.00 7.38
N SER A 611 0.21 -1.75 7.92
CA SER A 611 0.43 -1.65 9.37
C SER A 611 0.24 -0.24 9.94
N SER A 612 -0.19 0.74 9.13
CA SER A 612 -0.24 2.15 9.51
C SER A 612 -1.07 2.43 10.75
N THR A 613 -2.22 1.81 10.89
CA THR A 613 -3.10 1.98 12.07
C THR A 613 -2.41 1.64 13.38
N ARG A 614 -1.52 0.64 13.38
CA ARG A 614 -0.80 0.21 14.57
C ARG A 614 0.48 1.02 14.78
N THR A 615 1.30 1.14 13.76
CA THR A 615 2.62 1.76 13.80
C THR A 615 2.60 3.27 13.56
N GLY A 616 1.60 3.77 12.84
CA GLY A 616 1.56 5.10 12.25
C GLY A 616 2.29 5.19 10.90
N GLN A 617 2.95 4.12 10.43
CA GLN A 617 3.69 4.10 9.17
C GLN A 617 2.75 3.85 7.99
N ASP A 618 2.34 4.91 7.33
CA ASP A 618 1.62 4.87 6.04
C ASP A 618 2.57 5.28 4.92
N VAL A 619 3.05 4.31 4.16
CA VAL A 619 4.07 4.53 3.12
C VAL A 619 3.58 5.52 2.05
N GLU A 620 2.30 5.48 1.68
CA GLU A 620 1.76 6.38 0.66
C GLU A 620 1.75 7.84 1.12
N LEU A 621 1.41 8.08 2.40
CA LEU A 621 1.49 9.43 2.99
C LEU A 621 2.93 9.89 3.22
N MET A 622 3.83 8.97 3.62
CA MET A 622 5.24 9.28 3.88
C MET A 622 6.02 9.55 2.61
N SER A 623 5.62 8.96 1.47
CA SER A 623 6.34 9.03 0.19
C SER A 623 6.54 10.46 -0.35
N ASP A 624 5.77 11.42 0.12
CA ASP A 624 5.93 12.83 -0.26
C ASP A 624 7.10 13.52 0.47
N TYR A 625 7.65 12.90 1.53
CA TYR A 625 8.67 13.52 2.40
C TYR A 625 9.96 12.72 2.50
N VAL A 626 9.98 11.48 2.01
CA VAL A 626 11.15 10.59 2.05
C VAL A 626 11.55 10.14 0.65
N ASP A 627 12.80 9.75 0.49
CA ASP A 627 13.35 9.31 -0.79
C ASP A 627 13.56 7.80 -0.85
N VAL A 628 13.74 7.17 0.32
CA VAL A 628 14.04 5.75 0.45
C VAL A 628 13.18 5.13 1.56
N ILE A 629 12.60 3.97 1.30
CA ILE A 629 12.10 3.09 2.36
C ILE A 629 12.96 1.84 2.44
N CYS A 630 13.20 1.39 3.68
CA CYS A 630 14.08 0.30 4.00
C CYS A 630 13.29 -0.80 4.74
N PRO A 631 12.55 -1.66 4.02
CA PRO A 631 11.76 -2.71 4.64
C PRO A 631 12.66 -3.80 5.23
N MET A 632 12.30 -4.30 6.42
CA MET A 632 12.98 -5.39 7.10
C MET A 632 12.36 -6.73 6.69
N PHE A 633 12.73 -7.28 5.54
CA PHE A 633 12.17 -8.52 4.98
C PHE A 633 12.79 -9.80 5.56
N TYR A 634 13.33 -9.75 6.76
CA TYR A 634 14.02 -10.90 7.35
C TYR A 634 13.13 -12.17 7.35
N PRO A 635 13.45 -13.25 6.63
CA PRO A 635 12.59 -14.42 6.55
C PRO A 635 12.32 -15.08 7.91
N SER A 636 13.27 -14.94 8.85
CA SER A 636 13.12 -15.41 10.22
C SER A 636 12.08 -14.62 11.05
N HIS A 637 11.65 -13.45 10.57
CA HIS A 637 10.68 -12.58 11.26
C HIS A 637 9.23 -12.77 10.79
N PHE A 638 9.03 -13.45 9.67
CA PHE A 638 7.70 -13.80 9.20
C PHE A 638 7.23 -15.12 9.82
N GLU A 639 5.92 -15.31 9.91
CA GLU A 639 5.35 -16.60 10.32
C GLU A 639 5.99 -17.75 9.56
N GLN A 640 6.17 -18.88 10.24
CA GLN A 640 6.95 -20.02 9.74
C GLN A 640 6.42 -20.56 8.41
N ASN A 641 5.11 -20.54 8.24
CA ASN A 641 4.41 -21.01 7.04
C ASN A 641 4.21 -19.91 5.98
N PHE A 642 4.61 -18.67 6.28
CA PHE A 642 4.47 -17.56 5.32
C PHE A 642 5.33 -17.82 4.09
N MET A 643 4.72 -17.97 2.92
CA MET A 643 5.35 -18.36 1.66
C MET A 643 6.16 -19.67 1.71
N GLU A 644 5.90 -20.55 2.66
CA GLU A 644 6.55 -21.86 2.81
C GLU A 644 5.88 -22.90 1.92
N TYR A 645 6.00 -22.75 0.60
CA TYR A 645 5.58 -23.76 -0.37
C TYR A 645 6.76 -24.26 -1.21
N ALA A 646 6.57 -25.35 -1.91
CA ALA A 646 7.65 -25.99 -2.68
C ALA A 646 8.18 -25.12 -3.85
N PRO A 647 9.47 -25.05 -4.08
CA PRO A 647 10.57 -25.52 -3.19
C PRO A 647 10.72 -24.62 -1.95
N VAL A 648 10.67 -25.20 -0.76
CA VAL A 648 10.66 -24.47 0.53
C VAL A 648 11.93 -23.65 0.77
N THR A 649 13.06 -24.11 0.24
CA THR A 649 14.36 -23.40 0.35
C THR A 649 14.35 -22.07 -0.39
N GLU A 650 13.42 -21.83 -1.31
CA GLU A 650 13.31 -20.59 -2.08
C GLU A 650 12.46 -19.51 -1.38
N ARG A 651 11.94 -19.79 -0.19
CA ARG A 651 11.16 -18.82 0.59
C ARG A 651 11.86 -17.47 0.79
N PRO A 652 13.17 -17.38 1.10
CA PRO A 652 13.88 -16.11 1.20
C PRO A 652 13.83 -15.32 -0.12
N TYR A 653 14.05 -15.97 -1.26
CA TYR A 653 13.93 -15.33 -2.57
C TYR A 653 12.54 -14.71 -2.77
N ARG A 654 11.48 -15.47 -2.46
CA ARG A 654 10.08 -15.03 -2.65
C ARG A 654 9.73 -13.82 -1.78
N ILE A 655 10.12 -13.84 -0.52
CA ILE A 655 9.86 -12.74 0.42
C ILE A 655 10.49 -11.44 -0.09
N TYR A 656 11.74 -11.51 -0.54
CA TYR A 656 12.43 -10.33 -1.07
C TYR A 656 11.92 -9.90 -2.44
N PHE A 657 11.61 -10.85 -3.32
CA PHE A 657 11.03 -10.57 -4.63
C PHE A 657 9.69 -9.83 -4.51
N TYR A 658 8.74 -10.45 -3.83
CA TYR A 658 7.42 -9.86 -3.67
C TYR A 658 7.44 -8.64 -2.75
N GLY A 659 8.24 -8.67 -1.69
CA GLY A 659 8.35 -7.54 -0.78
C GLY A 659 8.86 -6.28 -1.47
N SER A 660 9.93 -6.37 -2.25
CA SER A 660 10.49 -5.26 -3.01
C SER A 660 9.50 -4.76 -4.06
N TYR A 661 8.93 -5.66 -4.85
CA TYR A 661 7.96 -5.35 -5.87
C TYR A 661 6.69 -4.68 -5.31
N ARG A 662 6.08 -5.29 -4.30
CA ARG A 662 4.84 -4.78 -3.68
C ARG A 662 5.04 -3.40 -3.04
N ASN A 663 6.15 -3.17 -2.33
CA ASN A 663 6.43 -1.86 -1.76
C ASN A 663 6.70 -0.79 -2.82
N THR A 664 7.29 -1.14 -3.96
CA THR A 664 7.43 -0.21 -5.09
C THR A 664 6.08 0.20 -5.67
N VAL A 665 5.16 -0.75 -5.84
CA VAL A 665 3.79 -0.46 -6.29
C VAL A 665 3.06 0.42 -5.27
N ILE A 666 3.15 0.10 -3.97
CA ILE A 666 2.54 0.89 -2.89
C ILE A 666 3.10 2.32 -2.85
N GLY A 667 4.39 2.48 -3.02
CA GLY A 667 5.06 3.78 -3.06
C GLY A 667 4.88 4.52 -4.39
N ARG A 668 4.16 3.95 -5.36
CA ARG A 668 3.91 4.52 -6.69
C ARG A 668 5.16 5.01 -7.40
N ASN A 669 6.26 4.28 -7.24
CA ASN A 669 7.59 4.63 -7.75
C ASN A 669 8.10 6.04 -7.35
N LYS A 670 7.53 6.63 -6.31
CA LYS A 670 7.98 7.92 -5.78
C LYS A 670 9.24 7.80 -4.91
N ILE A 671 9.49 6.62 -4.37
CA ILE A 671 10.54 6.31 -3.40
C ILE A 671 11.35 5.10 -3.85
N ILE A 672 12.59 5.06 -3.42
CA ILE A 672 13.47 3.89 -3.56
C ILE A 672 13.08 2.85 -2.51
N VAL A 673 12.91 1.61 -2.92
CA VAL A 673 12.78 0.46 -2.01
C VAL A 673 14.14 -0.21 -1.88
N ARG A 674 14.76 -0.09 -0.73
CA ARG A 674 16.10 -0.63 -0.43
C ARG A 674 16.05 -1.49 0.83
N PRO A 675 15.71 -2.78 0.71
CA PRO A 675 15.46 -3.65 1.85
C PRO A 675 16.73 -3.97 2.65
N TRP A 676 16.53 -4.25 3.93
CA TRP A 676 17.49 -4.90 4.77
C TRP A 676 17.52 -6.41 4.49
N VAL A 677 18.72 -6.95 4.24
CA VAL A 677 19.00 -8.37 3.95
C VAL A 677 19.46 -9.06 5.22
N GLN A 678 18.90 -10.24 5.52
CA GLN A 678 19.21 -11.00 6.72
C GLN A 678 20.58 -11.71 6.58
N ALA A 679 21.68 -11.01 6.92
CA ALA A 679 23.03 -11.60 6.94
C ALA A 679 23.38 -12.22 8.31
N PHE A 680 22.43 -12.92 8.93
CA PHE A 680 22.58 -13.56 10.22
C PHE A 680 21.69 -14.80 10.33
N TYR A 681 22.15 -15.78 11.08
CA TYR A 681 21.33 -16.94 11.47
C TYR A 681 20.57 -16.62 12.76
N LEU A 682 19.31 -17.00 12.80
CA LEU A 682 18.49 -16.94 14.00
C LEU A 682 18.01 -18.35 14.37
N GLY A 683 18.02 -18.70 15.64
CA GLY A 683 17.59 -20.02 16.14
C GLY A 683 16.08 -20.23 16.12
N VAL A 684 15.39 -19.78 15.03
CA VAL A 684 13.96 -20.02 14.79
C VAL A 684 13.77 -21.24 13.89
N ARG A 685 12.57 -21.84 13.94
CA ARG A 685 12.27 -23.10 13.24
C ARG A 685 12.62 -23.08 11.75
N TYR A 686 12.34 -21.97 11.05
CA TYR A 686 12.61 -21.88 9.63
C TYR A 686 14.13 -21.84 9.35
N ASP A 687 14.87 -20.93 10.00
CA ASP A 687 16.32 -20.82 9.83
C ASP A 687 17.04 -22.10 10.27
N TYR A 688 16.64 -22.69 11.39
CA TYR A 688 17.23 -23.97 11.85
C TYR A 688 17.16 -25.05 10.76
N LYS A 689 16.10 -25.07 9.97
CA LYS A 689 15.89 -26.11 8.97
C LYS A 689 16.49 -25.79 7.61
N TYR A 690 16.45 -24.49 7.20
CA TYR A 690 16.66 -24.09 5.82
C TYR A 690 17.79 -23.06 5.63
N TYR A 691 18.47 -22.63 6.70
CA TYR A 691 19.59 -21.69 6.57
C TYR A 691 20.81 -22.42 5.99
N ASP A 692 21.08 -22.18 4.70
CA ASP A 692 22.17 -22.78 3.94
C ASP A 692 23.09 -21.70 3.33
N ALA A 693 24.15 -22.13 2.66
CA ALA A 693 25.10 -21.23 2.00
C ALA A 693 24.51 -20.32 0.91
N ASN A 694 23.30 -20.61 0.43
CA ASN A 694 22.60 -19.81 -0.57
C ASN A 694 21.48 -18.94 0.03
N TYR A 695 21.29 -18.98 1.33
CA TYR A 695 20.18 -18.25 1.99
C TYR A 695 20.22 -16.77 1.67
N VAL A 696 21.32 -16.09 2.00
CA VAL A 696 21.53 -14.66 1.73
C VAL A 696 21.58 -14.36 0.22
N LYS A 697 22.10 -15.30 -0.57
CA LYS A 697 22.12 -15.18 -2.04
C LYS A 697 20.72 -15.12 -2.62
N ARG A 698 19.78 -15.93 -2.12
CA ARG A 698 18.36 -15.91 -2.54
C ARG A 698 17.71 -14.56 -2.24
N GLU A 699 18.02 -13.95 -1.10
CA GLU A 699 17.49 -12.65 -0.71
C GLU A 699 17.92 -11.54 -1.67
N ILE A 700 19.22 -11.52 -2.05
CA ILE A 700 19.76 -10.53 -2.98
C ILE A 700 19.13 -10.68 -4.37
N PHE A 701 19.09 -11.91 -4.89
CA PHE A 701 18.48 -12.15 -6.18
C PHE A 701 16.98 -11.87 -6.16
N GLY A 702 16.29 -12.16 -5.04
CA GLY A 702 14.90 -11.79 -4.85
C GLY A 702 14.68 -10.28 -4.93
N THR A 703 15.51 -9.50 -4.22
CA THR A 703 15.46 -8.02 -4.28
C THR A 703 15.67 -7.51 -5.71
N ARG A 704 16.74 -8.00 -6.37
CA ARG A 704 17.11 -7.57 -7.72
C ARG A 704 16.03 -7.90 -8.75
N ASP A 705 15.51 -9.13 -8.72
CA ASP A 705 14.52 -9.58 -9.69
C ASP A 705 13.14 -8.95 -9.43
N GLY A 706 12.87 -8.48 -8.21
CA GLY A 706 11.68 -7.74 -7.85
C GLY A 706 11.65 -6.32 -8.44
N LEU A 707 12.61 -5.49 -8.11
CA LEU A 707 12.90 -4.18 -8.72
C LEU A 707 14.19 -3.64 -8.07
N ASP A 708 15.30 -3.81 -8.74
CA ASP A 708 16.64 -3.52 -8.18
C ASP A 708 16.88 -2.01 -8.02
N ARG A 709 16.82 -1.55 -6.78
CA ARG A 709 17.21 -0.19 -6.36
C ARG A 709 18.27 -0.21 -5.26
N GLY A 710 18.88 -1.38 -5.03
CA GLY A 710 19.87 -1.62 -3.99
C GLY A 710 19.33 -2.40 -2.80
N TYR A 711 20.22 -2.70 -1.86
CA TYR A 711 19.94 -3.46 -0.65
C TYR A 711 20.97 -3.18 0.44
N MET A 712 20.69 -3.60 1.67
CA MET A 712 21.60 -3.40 2.81
C MET A 712 21.70 -4.67 3.62
N TYR A 713 22.92 -5.19 3.84
CA TYR A 713 23.16 -6.31 4.73
C TYR A 713 23.05 -5.89 6.19
N TRP A 714 22.20 -6.58 6.93
CA TRP A 714 22.09 -6.44 8.38
C TRP A 714 22.73 -7.60 9.10
N ASN A 715 23.68 -7.29 9.99
CA ASN A 715 24.17 -8.20 11.00
C ASN A 715 24.65 -7.38 12.22
N ASN A 716 23.91 -7.48 13.32
CA ASN A 716 24.21 -6.71 14.53
C ASN A 716 25.62 -6.99 15.11
N SER A 717 26.12 -8.21 14.95
CA SER A 717 27.46 -8.58 15.42
C SER A 717 28.61 -8.09 14.53
N GLY A 718 28.31 -7.51 13.37
CA GLY A 718 29.29 -7.10 12.36
C GLY A 718 30.08 -8.27 11.74
N ARG A 719 29.58 -9.50 11.84
CA ARG A 719 30.17 -10.71 11.25
C ARG A 719 29.50 -10.99 9.90
N TYR A 720 30.25 -10.79 8.82
CA TYR A 720 29.76 -10.90 7.45
C TYR A 720 30.44 -12.04 6.70
N GLN A 721 30.48 -13.25 7.30
CA GLN A 721 31.06 -14.41 6.64
C GLN A 721 30.18 -14.99 5.54
N ASP A 722 28.85 -14.84 5.69
CA ASP A 722 27.85 -15.47 4.84
C ASP A 722 27.32 -14.55 3.73
N ILE A 723 27.88 -13.32 3.61
CA ILE A 723 27.43 -12.42 2.54
C ILE A 723 28.00 -12.84 1.20
N PHE A 724 27.22 -12.53 0.18
CA PHE A 724 27.54 -12.84 -1.20
C PHE A 724 27.98 -11.56 -1.94
N PRO A 725 29.04 -11.59 -2.75
CA PRO A 725 29.41 -10.45 -3.59
C PRO A 725 28.25 -10.07 -4.52
N ASP A 726 28.05 -8.77 -4.70
CA ASP A 726 26.99 -8.29 -5.61
C ASP A 726 27.06 -9.01 -6.95
N PRO A 727 25.97 -9.63 -7.41
CA PRO A 727 25.97 -10.43 -8.64
C PRO A 727 26.03 -9.58 -9.91
N GLY A 728 25.83 -8.24 -9.81
CA GLY A 728 25.71 -7.38 -10.97
C GLY A 728 24.56 -7.85 -11.88
N ASP A 729 24.81 -7.90 -13.20
CA ASP A 729 23.84 -8.30 -14.22
C ASP A 729 23.78 -9.81 -14.46
N SER A 730 24.42 -10.64 -13.62
CA SER A 730 24.43 -12.09 -13.80
C SER A 730 23.01 -12.67 -13.68
N ASP A 731 22.71 -13.72 -14.48
CA ASP A 731 21.42 -14.36 -14.49
C ASP A 731 21.03 -14.92 -13.11
N SER A 732 19.78 -14.72 -12.73
CA SER A 732 19.24 -15.29 -11.50
C SER A 732 18.89 -16.75 -11.68
N PRO A 733 19.43 -17.67 -10.86
CA PRO A 733 19.05 -19.07 -10.92
C PRO A 733 17.57 -19.32 -10.52
N TRP A 734 16.91 -18.33 -9.93
CA TRP A 734 15.52 -18.43 -9.46
C TRP A 734 14.49 -17.71 -10.36
N LYS A 735 14.92 -16.81 -11.23
CA LYS A 735 14.04 -16.02 -12.08
C LYS A 735 13.18 -16.86 -13.03
N SER A 736 13.71 -17.97 -13.54
CA SER A 736 13.05 -18.89 -14.47
C SER A 736 12.21 -19.97 -13.80
N SER A 737 12.27 -20.10 -12.47
CA SER A 737 11.56 -21.11 -11.71
C SER A 737 10.06 -20.80 -11.70
N GLU A 738 9.25 -21.50 -12.49
CA GLU A 738 7.79 -21.38 -12.49
C GLU A 738 7.18 -21.65 -11.12
N ALA A 739 7.84 -22.49 -10.30
CA ALA A 739 7.42 -22.79 -8.95
C ALA A 739 7.54 -21.60 -7.99
N THR A 740 8.29 -20.57 -8.36
CA THR A 740 8.49 -19.41 -7.50
C THR A 740 7.34 -18.42 -7.55
N VAL A 741 6.47 -18.40 -8.55
CA VAL A 741 5.73 -17.20 -8.82
C VAL A 741 4.23 -17.30 -8.69
N HIS A 742 3.57 -18.22 -9.32
CA HIS A 742 2.12 -18.13 -9.45
C HIS A 742 1.36 -19.42 -9.12
N GLN A 743 2.03 -20.53 -9.05
CA GLN A 743 1.37 -21.84 -8.86
C GLN A 743 0.89 -22.09 -7.43
N ALA A 744 1.40 -21.34 -6.47
CA ALA A 744 1.13 -21.61 -5.06
C ALA A 744 -0.05 -20.83 -4.49
N THR A 745 -0.64 -19.94 -5.25
CA THR A 745 -1.70 -19.05 -4.77
C THR A 745 -3.10 -19.32 -5.31
N PRO A 746 -3.38 -20.34 -6.16
CA PRO A 746 -4.72 -20.48 -6.72
C PRO A 746 -5.77 -20.96 -5.72
N ALA A 747 -5.37 -21.52 -4.60
CA ALA A 747 -6.27 -22.31 -3.75
C ALA A 747 -6.81 -21.59 -2.49
N PHE A 748 -6.35 -20.40 -2.18
CA PHE A 748 -6.55 -19.85 -0.85
C PHE A 748 -7.37 -18.54 -0.78
N SER A 749 -8.46 -18.44 -1.51
CA SER A 749 -9.50 -17.53 -1.03
C SER A 749 -10.28 -18.23 0.10
N THR A 750 -10.66 -17.50 1.14
CA THR A 750 -11.56 -18.04 2.18
C THR A 750 -12.84 -18.61 1.58
N ALA A 751 -13.26 -18.08 0.44
CA ALA A 751 -14.37 -18.57 -0.36
C ALA A 751 -13.99 -19.82 -1.19
N GLY A 752 -12.75 -19.94 -1.66
CA GLY A 752 -12.24 -21.14 -2.33
C GLY A 752 -12.14 -22.33 -1.38
N ILE A 753 -11.63 -22.14 -0.17
CA ILE A 753 -11.59 -23.18 0.87
C ILE A 753 -13.02 -23.60 1.27
N LYS A 754 -13.95 -22.64 1.30
CA LYS A 754 -15.34 -22.94 1.59
C LYS A 754 -16.01 -23.71 0.46
N ALA A 755 -15.78 -23.34 -0.79
CA ALA A 755 -16.28 -24.06 -1.96
C ALA A 755 -15.65 -25.44 -2.12
N GLU A 756 -14.36 -25.61 -1.84
CA GLU A 756 -13.71 -26.92 -1.81
C GLU A 756 -14.26 -27.82 -0.68
N LYS A 757 -14.47 -27.24 0.52
CA LYS A 757 -15.09 -27.99 1.63
C LYS A 757 -16.56 -28.33 1.37
N GLU A 758 -17.31 -27.45 0.72
CA GLU A 758 -18.69 -27.71 0.29
C GLU A 758 -18.71 -28.80 -0.80
N ALA A 759 -17.82 -28.73 -1.79
CA ALA A 759 -17.66 -29.77 -2.81
C ALA A 759 -17.18 -31.11 -2.25
N GLU A 760 -16.27 -31.11 -1.26
CA GLU A 760 -15.85 -32.33 -0.56
C GLU A 760 -16.99 -32.91 0.29
N GLN A 761 -17.83 -32.07 0.90
CA GLN A 761 -19.00 -32.50 1.66
C GLN A 761 -20.10 -33.04 0.75
N GLU A 762 -20.33 -32.41 -0.41
CA GLU A 762 -21.24 -32.93 -1.45
C GLU A 762 -20.75 -34.25 -2.01
N ALA A 763 -19.45 -34.37 -2.34
CA ALA A 763 -18.85 -35.60 -2.81
C ALA A 763 -18.82 -36.72 -1.75
N GLN A 764 -18.76 -36.38 -0.46
CA GLN A 764 -18.90 -37.31 0.64
C GLN A 764 -20.37 -37.66 0.89
N GLY A 765 -21.28 -36.70 0.70
CA GLY A 765 -22.73 -36.94 0.73
C GLY A 765 -23.20 -37.90 -0.36
N GLU A 766 -22.76 -37.69 -1.61
CA GLU A 766 -23.05 -38.61 -2.71
C GLU A 766 -22.47 -40.01 -2.47
N LYS A 767 -21.26 -40.10 -1.89
CA LYS A 767 -20.69 -41.44 -1.51
C LYS A 767 -21.44 -42.09 -0.35
N THR A 768 -22.13 -41.32 0.47
CA THR A 768 -22.94 -41.84 1.58
C THR A 768 -24.31 -42.26 1.10
N GLU A 769 -24.90 -41.56 0.14
CA GLU A 769 -26.16 -41.96 -0.53
C GLU A 769 -25.98 -43.22 -1.39
N VAL A 770 -24.90 -43.33 -2.16
CA VAL A 770 -24.62 -44.54 -2.94
C VAL A 770 -24.26 -45.74 -2.06
N LYS A 771 -23.85 -45.57 -0.81
CA LYS A 771 -23.66 -46.64 0.16
C LYS A 771 -24.91 -46.97 0.96
N SER A 772 -25.90 -46.07 1.03
CA SER A 772 -27.14 -46.28 1.74
C SER A 772 -28.16 -47.10 0.91
N GLU A 773 -28.08 -47.07 -0.41
CA GLU A 773 -28.93 -47.89 -1.28
C GLU A 773 -28.60 -49.41 -1.28
N GLN A 774 -27.45 -49.81 -0.68
CA GLN A 774 -27.07 -51.22 -0.57
C GLN A 774 -27.28 -51.88 0.79
N LYS A 775 -27.90 -51.20 1.78
CA LYS A 775 -28.16 -51.72 3.13
C LYS A 775 -29.49 -51.28 3.69
N GLU A 776 -30.58 -51.56 2.98
CA GLU A 776 -31.91 -51.48 3.56
C GLU A 776 -32.58 -52.87 3.53
N GLN A 777 -32.13 -53.74 4.44
CA GLN A 777 -32.90 -54.83 5.01
C GLN A 777 -32.37 -55.11 6.41
N ASP A 778 -33.04 -54.50 7.39
CA ASP A 778 -33.38 -55.00 8.74
C ASP A 778 -33.64 -53.86 9.72
N LYS A 779 -34.91 -53.76 10.14
CA LYS A 779 -35.44 -52.93 11.20
C LYS A 779 -35.20 -53.57 12.59
N PRO A 780 -35.41 -52.89 13.73
CA PRO A 780 -36.48 -51.95 14.05
C PRO A 780 -36.19 -50.69 14.92
N ALA A 781 -37.17 -49.84 14.90
CA ALA A 781 -37.50 -48.63 15.61
C ALA A 781 -37.07 -48.38 17.08
N LYS A 782 -36.77 -47.13 17.43
CA LYS A 782 -37.51 -46.28 18.36
C LYS A 782 -36.86 -44.90 18.55
N THR A 783 -37.67 -43.84 18.31
CA THR A 783 -37.92 -42.59 19.07
C THR A 783 -36.72 -41.83 19.67
N GLU A 784 -36.53 -40.59 19.27
CA GLU A 784 -36.95 -39.29 19.78
C GLU A 784 -36.18 -38.17 19.09
N GLU A 785 -36.94 -37.17 18.64
CA GLU A 785 -36.36 -35.87 18.18
C GLU A 785 -35.82 -35.08 19.38
N PRO A 786 -34.82 -34.25 19.16
CA PRO A 786 -35.04 -32.83 19.44
C PRO A 786 -34.71 -31.93 18.27
N SER A 787 -35.62 -31.01 18.01
CA SER A 787 -35.58 -29.91 17.11
C SER A 787 -34.27 -29.14 17.21
N ALA A 788 -33.37 -29.32 16.25
CA ALA A 788 -32.26 -28.41 16.01
C ALA A 788 -32.78 -27.21 15.20
N LYS A 789 -33.00 -26.10 15.88
CA LYS A 789 -33.17 -24.80 15.25
C LYS A 789 -31.97 -24.57 14.33
N LEU A 790 -32.21 -24.55 13.02
CA LEU A 790 -31.28 -24.02 12.04
C LEU A 790 -30.96 -22.58 12.45
N ASN A 791 -29.87 -22.38 13.14
CA ASN A 791 -29.23 -21.08 13.23
C ASN A 791 -28.78 -20.71 11.81
N LYS A 792 -29.57 -19.89 11.14
CA LYS A 792 -29.09 -19.10 9.98
C LYS A 792 -27.91 -18.29 10.49
N LYS A 793 -26.68 -18.80 10.32
CA LYS A 793 -25.47 -18.00 10.45
C LYS A 793 -25.63 -16.88 9.45
N LYS A 794 -25.82 -15.66 9.96
CA LYS A 794 -25.70 -14.42 9.18
C LYS A 794 -24.34 -14.48 8.47
N ALA A 795 -24.31 -14.14 7.17
CA ALA A 795 -23.09 -13.80 6.50
C ALA A 795 -22.32 -12.80 7.38
N PRO A 796 -21.02 -12.98 7.61
CA PRO A 796 -20.28 -12.07 8.46
C PRO A 796 -20.30 -10.70 7.79
N ALA A 797 -21.04 -9.77 8.40
CA ALA A 797 -20.69 -8.38 8.28
C ALA A 797 -19.24 -8.29 8.78
N TYR A 798 -18.42 -7.42 8.17
CA TYR A 798 -17.10 -7.08 8.70
C TYR A 798 -17.26 -6.86 10.21
N GLY A 799 -16.88 -7.81 11.00
CA GLY A 799 -17.22 -7.90 12.40
C GLY A 799 -15.98 -8.11 13.24
N LYS A 800 -16.16 -7.83 14.50
CA LYS A 800 -15.16 -7.87 15.55
C LYS A 800 -14.24 -9.12 15.51
N GLU A 801 -14.79 -10.27 15.10
CA GLU A 801 -14.07 -11.55 15.02
C GLU A 801 -13.05 -11.61 13.86
N HIS A 802 -13.35 -10.91 12.77
CA HIS A 802 -12.44 -10.79 11.62
C HIS A 802 -11.31 -9.80 11.92
N ASP A 803 -11.65 -8.69 12.58
CA ASP A 803 -10.67 -7.71 13.06
C ASP A 803 -9.70 -8.33 14.08
N GLU A 804 -10.22 -9.13 15.01
CA GLU A 804 -9.41 -9.84 16.01
C GLU A 804 -8.43 -10.83 15.33
N LYS A 805 -8.84 -11.52 14.28
CA LYS A 805 -7.97 -12.43 13.52
C LYS A 805 -6.85 -11.69 12.81
N ILE A 806 -7.13 -10.54 12.22
CA ILE A 806 -6.15 -9.74 11.49
C ILE A 806 -5.18 -9.04 12.46
N ILE A 807 -5.71 -8.50 13.55
CA ILE A 807 -4.88 -7.96 14.63
C ILE A 807 -3.94 -9.07 15.15
N SER A 808 -4.45 -10.29 15.32
CA SER A 808 -3.63 -11.44 15.73
C SER A 808 -2.52 -11.78 14.72
N ILE A 809 -2.81 -11.73 13.41
CA ILE A 809 -1.79 -11.96 12.37
C ILE A 809 -0.73 -10.85 12.41
N LEU A 810 -1.16 -9.58 12.47
CA LEU A 810 -0.25 -8.45 12.58
C LEU A 810 0.55 -8.51 13.88
N ASP A 811 -0.06 -8.90 14.99
CA ASP A 811 0.61 -9.09 16.27
C ASP A 811 1.68 -10.18 16.19
N THR A 812 1.39 -11.30 15.55
CA THR A 812 2.35 -12.40 15.41
C THR A 812 3.55 -11.96 14.59
N VAL A 813 3.34 -11.30 13.45
CA VAL A 813 4.44 -10.80 12.60
C VAL A 813 5.27 -9.76 13.33
N LEU A 814 4.64 -8.80 14.00
CA LEU A 814 5.33 -7.73 14.71
C LEU A 814 6.05 -8.23 15.98
N ASN A 815 5.48 -9.22 16.67
CA ASN A 815 6.11 -9.83 17.85
C ASN A 815 7.33 -10.67 17.47
N GLN A 816 7.33 -11.33 16.33
CA GLN A 816 8.51 -12.06 15.82
C GLN A 816 9.66 -11.11 15.51
N GLU A 817 9.41 -9.95 14.90
CA GLU A 817 10.43 -8.91 14.71
C GLU A 817 11.03 -8.46 16.06
N TRP A 818 10.20 -8.38 17.10
CA TRP A 818 10.63 -7.96 18.42
C TRP A 818 11.44 -9.03 19.17
N GLU A 819 11.06 -10.30 19.12
CA GLU A 819 11.79 -11.37 19.79
C GLU A 819 13.25 -11.47 19.37
N GLN A 820 13.55 -11.01 18.18
CA GLN A 820 14.90 -11.00 17.64
C GLN A 820 15.73 -9.78 18.03
N GLY A 821 15.10 -8.64 18.29
CA GLY A 821 15.76 -7.54 18.99
C GLY A 821 16.29 -7.98 20.34
N ARG A 822 15.61 -8.95 20.98
CA ARG A 822 16.00 -9.55 22.26
C ARG A 822 17.26 -10.41 22.18
N TYR A 823 17.37 -11.24 21.14
CA TYR A 823 18.55 -12.09 20.96
C TYR A 823 19.80 -11.29 20.54
N SER A 824 19.61 -10.20 19.81
CA SER A 824 20.70 -9.28 19.50
C SER A 824 21.25 -8.56 20.75
N ASN A 825 20.38 -8.23 21.71
CA ASN A 825 20.76 -7.61 22.99
C ASN A 825 21.36 -8.61 24.01
N SER A 826 20.92 -9.88 24.01
CA SER A 826 21.48 -10.91 24.91
C SER A 826 22.87 -11.34 24.49
N SER A 827 23.21 -11.31 23.20
CA SER A 827 24.57 -11.58 22.74
C SER A 827 25.55 -10.44 23.05
N SER A 828 25.07 -9.19 23.20
CA SER A 828 25.91 -8.07 23.68
C SER A 828 26.18 -8.15 25.18
N ASP A 829 25.22 -8.62 25.97
CA ASP A 829 25.40 -8.80 27.41
C ASP A 829 26.36 -9.99 27.77
N SER A 830 26.42 -11.00 26.90
CA SER A 830 27.37 -12.12 27.10
C SER A 830 28.83 -11.76 26.76
N VAL A 831 29.04 -10.73 25.94
CA VAL A 831 30.39 -10.24 25.60
C VAL A 831 30.99 -9.35 26.72
N HIS A 832 30.15 -8.80 27.60
CA HIS A 832 30.59 -7.95 28.70
C HIS A 832 30.99 -8.73 30.00
N LYS A 833 30.84 -10.06 30.04
CA LYS A 833 31.24 -10.87 31.17
C LYS A 833 32.53 -11.72 30.94
N GLY A 834 33.22 -11.50 29.86
CA GLY A 834 34.51 -12.17 29.56
C GLY A 834 35.68 -11.19 29.56
N ASN A 835 36.39 -11.11 30.64
CA ASN A 835 37.72 -10.54 30.93
C ASN A 835 38.55 -10.04 29.76
N TYR A 836 39.12 -8.89 29.99
CA TYR A 836 40.19 -8.10 29.41
C TYR A 836 39.84 -7.05 28.42
#